data_39b3890f686fa9a681c1c3c7608fbeb7
#
_entry.id   39b3890f686fa9a681c1c3c7608fbeb7
#
_cell.length_a   1.000
_cell.length_b   1.000
_cell.length_c   1.000
_cell.angle_alpha   90.00
_cell.angle_beta   90.00
_cell.angle_gamma   90.00
#
_symmetry.space_group_name_H-M   'P 1'
#
loop_
_entity.id
_entity.type
_entity.pdbx_description
1 polymer ?
#
loop_
_entity_poly.entity_id
_entity_poly.type
_entity_poly.pdbx_seq_one_letter_code
_entity_poly.pdbx_strand_id
1 'polypeptide(L)'
;MFNSTFKRTAVAAAIALGLSGAAIAQDTSSVVRGNVVTESGEVAANARVEIIHIPTGTRSVATTNESGAFSNSGLRVGGPYIIVIESSEGKKVYEDVYLSLGEPYRVNAQLESSDMERLQVTGSAILGGANSGSSSYFGEEDIANTPTFNRDLKEVARLNPYVNLLSGSESPLSIGGANPRYNSIAIDGVGVNDDFGLNGNGYPTQRSPISLDAVEQVAVDVAPFDAAEGGFSGGRINAVTKSGTNEFHGSLTYERMSDAWAGDPKNPEGEEVPLDFERDTYSLALGGPIVKDKLFFFVNYENAKEPAQIEFGPAGAGAANDSDVTQEEYNRVKEIASSQYGIDIGNWDSVQDTENDNLLVKLDWNINNDHRAAFTYNRTEGNNLRNVSSGESSLNLDTNWYNYQQNMDLYRLTLFSDWSADFSSEFYVSHKAVEAISGLVTKDFGDVSVRTAEGTLNFGPDSNRHANQLENDNFKIGARFDYLIGDHEIEFGGEYDEVEVYNVFVRNSLGSWSFESIDDFENGTASEFFYENAYTNDANDAAAKFSLGQINLYVQDNWYLNDSMELGLGLRYERYDSSDKPTLNENFVERYGFSNQENLDGLDIFLPRVDFKWFAADDVVVRAGAGRFSGGRPNVWISNSFSNDGYTLVQFDRDAVAESDYLNNQDVSQVPQSVLDSMVAGDGDTNSIDPNYEIPSDWVARVGVDYRFDIPGVGDDFNMTAEVMRKWMTDNRQWKDIS
;
A
#
# COMPACT_ATOMS: atom_id res chain seq x y z
N MET A 1 23.73 5.10 11.67
CA MET A 1 22.93 5.86 12.65
C MET A 1 22.78 7.30 12.16
N PHE A 2 21.86 7.55 11.25
CA PHE A 2 21.50 8.92 10.87
C PHE A 2 20.54 9.46 11.93
N ASN A 3 20.85 10.64 12.41
CA ASN A 3 20.31 11.25 13.63
C ASN A 3 18.78 11.46 13.52
N SER A 4 17.96 10.55 14.07
CA SER A 4 16.49 10.65 14.14
C SER A 4 16.00 11.96 14.80
N THR A 5 16.86 12.61 15.57
CA THR A 5 16.57 13.91 16.22
C THR A 5 16.57 15.06 15.21
N PHE A 6 17.36 15.00 14.15
CA PHE A 6 17.41 16.06 13.13
C PHE A 6 16.14 16.01 12.24
N LYS A 7 15.70 14.80 11.88
CA LYS A 7 14.44 14.60 11.11
C LYS A 7 13.20 15.08 11.89
N ARG A 8 13.14 14.83 13.19
CA ARG A 8 12.04 15.31 14.05
C ARG A 8 11.98 16.85 14.17
N THR A 9 13.13 17.50 14.14
CA THR A 9 13.22 18.98 14.16
C THR A 9 12.87 19.58 12.80
N ALA A 10 13.18 18.88 11.70
CA ALA A 10 12.82 19.29 10.33
C ALA A 10 11.31 19.20 10.08
N VAL A 11 10.64 18.16 10.58
CA VAL A 11 9.16 18.03 10.52
C VAL A 11 8.48 19.17 11.31
N ALA A 12 8.98 19.48 12.50
CA ALA A 12 8.47 20.62 13.28
C ALA A 12 8.73 21.98 12.60
N ALA A 13 9.87 22.13 11.91
CA ALA A 13 10.21 23.33 11.14
C ALA A 13 9.41 23.43 9.83
N ALA A 14 9.12 22.29 9.15
CA ALA A 14 8.27 22.24 7.97
C ALA A 14 6.82 22.64 8.28
N ILE A 15 6.30 22.21 9.44
CA ILE A 15 4.98 22.66 9.93
C ILE A 15 4.95 24.18 10.19
N ALA A 16 6.08 24.77 10.63
CA ALA A 16 6.18 26.20 10.88
C ALA A 16 6.45 27.06 9.64
N LEU A 17 7.03 26.48 8.56
CA LEU A 17 7.37 27.14 7.30
C LEU A 17 6.35 26.87 6.18
N GLY A 18 5.45 25.90 6.34
CA GLY A 18 4.43 25.49 5.36
C GLY A 18 3.34 26.51 5.06
N LEU A 19 3.42 27.72 5.61
CA LEU A 19 2.45 28.79 5.36
C LEU A 19 2.76 29.65 4.12
N SER A 20 3.76 29.30 3.29
CA SER A 20 4.18 30.16 2.17
C SER A 20 4.46 29.46 0.82
N GLY A 21 4.06 28.21 0.64
CA GLY A 21 4.23 27.50 -0.64
C GLY A 21 3.05 26.57 -0.96
N ALA A 22 2.54 26.63 -2.16
CA ALA A 22 1.42 25.83 -2.65
C ALA A 22 1.80 24.34 -2.73
N ALA A 23 0.98 23.49 -2.17
CA ALA A 23 1.16 22.04 -2.12
C ALA A 23 -0.20 21.29 -2.20
N ILE A 24 -0.35 20.00 -2.47
CA ILE A 24 -1.55 19.29 -2.96
C ILE A 24 -2.05 18.08 -2.17
N ALA A 25 -3.32 17.71 -2.36
CA ALA A 25 -4.04 16.69 -1.59
C ALA A 25 -4.57 15.51 -2.40
N GLN A 26 -4.71 14.33 -1.77
CA GLN A 26 -5.52 13.19 -2.19
C GLN A 26 -6.83 13.15 -1.38
N ASP A 27 -7.94 12.68 -2.00
CA ASP A 27 -9.26 12.73 -1.38
C ASP A 27 -9.35 11.96 -0.06
N THR A 28 -9.70 12.68 1.01
CA THR A 28 -10.03 12.14 2.33
C THR A 28 -11.36 12.69 2.86
N SER A 29 -12.05 13.46 2.03
CA SER A 29 -13.27 14.18 2.35
C SER A 29 -14.27 14.08 1.21
N SER A 30 -15.50 14.51 1.47
CA SER A 30 -16.57 14.57 0.50
C SER A 30 -16.98 16.02 0.21
N VAL A 31 -17.78 16.20 -0.82
CA VAL A 31 -18.28 17.50 -1.31
C VAL A 31 -19.81 17.46 -1.37
N VAL A 32 -20.47 18.52 -0.95
CA VAL A 32 -21.89 18.77 -1.22
C VAL A 32 -22.00 19.95 -2.18
N ARG A 33 -22.68 19.76 -3.28
CA ARG A 33 -22.87 20.81 -4.29
C ARG A 33 -24.25 20.77 -4.91
N GLY A 34 -24.66 21.85 -5.55
CA GLY A 34 -25.93 21.86 -6.26
C GLY A 34 -26.38 23.23 -6.71
N ASN A 35 -27.60 23.26 -7.23
CA ASN A 35 -28.29 24.46 -7.70
C ASN A 35 -29.57 24.68 -6.90
N VAL A 36 -29.85 25.94 -6.60
CA VAL A 36 -31.05 26.34 -5.87
C VAL A 36 -31.88 27.28 -6.72
N VAL A 37 -33.16 26.95 -6.86
CA VAL A 37 -34.15 27.80 -7.52
C VAL A 37 -35.28 28.16 -6.56
N THR A 38 -35.95 29.27 -6.81
CA THR A 38 -37.13 29.67 -6.06
C THR A 38 -38.33 28.79 -6.39
N GLU A 39 -39.47 28.97 -5.71
CA GLU A 39 -40.73 28.27 -6.01
C GLU A 39 -41.20 28.52 -7.44
N SER A 40 -40.88 29.71 -8.00
CA SER A 40 -41.23 30.06 -9.38
C SER A 40 -40.29 29.48 -10.44
N GLY A 41 -39.19 28.84 -10.03
CA GLY A 41 -38.15 28.28 -10.91
C GLY A 41 -37.09 29.33 -11.33
N GLU A 42 -37.07 30.53 -10.70
CA GLU A 42 -36.01 31.51 -10.89
C GLU A 42 -34.78 31.19 -10.04
N VAL A 43 -33.60 31.63 -10.44
CA VAL A 43 -32.35 31.41 -9.70
C VAL A 43 -32.43 32.00 -8.29
N ALA A 44 -32.13 31.21 -7.26
CA ALA A 44 -32.07 31.67 -5.87
C ALA A 44 -30.63 32.08 -5.52
N ALA A 45 -30.19 33.22 -5.93
CA ALA A 45 -28.89 33.78 -5.59
C ALA A 45 -28.83 34.21 -4.11
N ASN A 46 -27.67 34.09 -3.47
CA ASN A 46 -27.42 34.40 -2.05
C ASN A 46 -28.30 33.59 -1.07
N ALA A 47 -28.80 32.44 -1.46
CA ALA A 47 -29.42 31.49 -0.52
C ALA A 47 -28.34 30.89 0.39
N ARG A 48 -28.63 30.82 1.70
CA ARG A 48 -27.74 30.23 2.68
C ARG A 48 -27.93 28.72 2.70
N VAL A 49 -26.84 27.97 2.53
CA VAL A 49 -26.81 26.50 2.63
C VAL A 49 -26.01 26.11 3.89
N GLU A 50 -26.67 25.52 4.87
CA GLU A 50 -26.06 25.06 6.11
C GLU A 50 -26.03 23.52 6.09
N ILE A 51 -24.83 22.94 6.24
CA ILE A 51 -24.56 21.50 6.20
C ILE A 51 -24.11 21.09 7.59
N ILE A 52 -24.89 20.23 8.26
CA ILE A 52 -24.73 19.87 9.66
C ILE A 52 -24.43 18.38 9.75
N HIS A 53 -23.23 18.01 10.19
CA HIS A 53 -22.87 16.63 10.52
C HIS A 53 -23.39 16.30 11.93
N ILE A 54 -24.41 15.48 12.03
CA ILE A 54 -25.12 15.22 13.30
C ILE A 54 -24.20 14.57 14.34
N PRO A 55 -23.37 13.54 14.03
CA PRO A 55 -22.55 12.87 15.03
C PRO A 55 -21.53 13.78 15.74
N THR A 56 -21.01 14.80 15.06
CA THR A 56 -20.00 15.72 15.62
C THR A 56 -20.54 17.12 15.92
N GLY A 57 -21.76 17.45 15.49
CA GLY A 57 -22.31 18.79 15.57
C GLY A 57 -21.62 19.84 14.68
N THR A 58 -20.71 19.38 13.79
CA THR A 58 -19.98 20.27 12.86
C THR A 58 -20.96 20.93 11.90
N ARG A 59 -20.77 22.23 11.65
CA ARG A 59 -21.56 23.02 10.72
C ARG A 59 -20.67 23.69 9.71
N SER A 60 -20.94 23.47 8.42
CA SER A 60 -20.35 24.21 7.30
C SER A 60 -21.43 25.04 6.63
N VAL A 61 -21.06 26.22 6.12
CA VAL A 61 -22.00 27.15 5.50
C VAL A 61 -21.49 27.58 4.14
N ALA A 62 -22.28 27.31 3.12
CA ALA A 62 -22.07 27.84 1.78
C ALA A 62 -23.17 28.88 1.45
N THR A 63 -22.96 29.66 0.39
CA THR A 63 -23.94 30.60 -0.13
C THR A 63 -24.02 30.42 -1.64
N THR A 64 -25.23 30.40 -2.20
CA THR A 64 -25.38 30.28 -3.64
C THR A 64 -24.90 31.54 -4.39
N ASN A 65 -24.21 31.36 -5.49
CA ASN A 65 -23.69 32.39 -6.35
C ASN A 65 -24.82 33.03 -7.25
N GLU A 66 -24.45 33.87 -8.22
CA GLU A 66 -25.41 34.53 -9.12
C GLU A 66 -26.17 33.56 -10.06
N SER A 67 -25.63 32.34 -10.29
CA SER A 67 -26.31 31.28 -11.06
C SER A 67 -27.11 30.31 -10.15
N GLY A 68 -27.15 30.54 -8.82
CA GLY A 68 -27.82 29.67 -7.86
C GLY A 68 -27.01 28.46 -7.46
N ALA A 69 -25.78 28.33 -7.96
CA ALA A 69 -24.88 27.22 -7.65
C ALA A 69 -24.18 27.45 -6.32
N PHE A 70 -23.87 26.32 -5.64
CA PHE A 70 -23.01 26.28 -4.45
C PHE A 70 -22.18 25.00 -4.44
N SER A 71 -21.02 25.06 -3.79
CA SER A 71 -20.17 23.93 -3.46
C SER A 71 -19.61 24.09 -2.05
N ASN A 72 -19.49 22.98 -1.30
CA ASN A 72 -18.84 22.94 0.00
C ASN A 72 -18.04 21.66 0.09
N SER A 73 -16.72 21.76 0.14
CA SER A 73 -15.75 20.67 0.17
C SER A 73 -15.22 20.41 1.57
N GLY A 74 -14.33 19.42 1.74
CA GLY A 74 -13.70 19.10 3.04
C GLY A 74 -14.65 18.49 4.07
N LEU A 75 -15.80 17.99 3.67
CA LEU A 75 -16.78 17.36 4.56
C LEU A 75 -16.35 15.93 4.92
N ARG A 76 -16.68 15.48 6.14
CA ARG A 76 -16.42 14.09 6.55
C ARG A 76 -17.22 13.12 5.73
N VAL A 77 -16.63 11.97 5.42
CA VAL A 77 -17.32 10.82 4.85
C VAL A 77 -18.27 10.22 5.89
N GLY A 78 -19.35 9.57 5.45
CA GLY A 78 -20.36 8.99 6.31
C GLY A 78 -21.49 9.97 6.61
N GLY A 79 -22.05 9.93 7.81
CA GLY A 79 -23.21 10.75 8.21
C GLY A 79 -23.85 10.24 9.50
N PRO A 80 -25.14 10.58 9.76
CA PRO A 80 -26.02 11.35 8.90
C PRO A 80 -25.76 12.87 8.95
N TYR A 81 -26.08 13.54 7.85
CA TYR A 81 -26.06 14.98 7.73
C TYR A 81 -27.47 15.54 7.60
N ILE A 82 -27.65 16.80 8.00
CA ILE A 82 -28.80 17.62 7.65
C ILE A 82 -28.32 18.78 6.78
N ILE A 83 -28.95 18.98 5.62
CA ILE A 83 -28.68 20.12 4.74
C ILE A 83 -29.89 21.04 4.76
N VAL A 84 -29.67 22.29 5.17
CA VAL A 84 -30.68 23.33 5.28
C VAL A 84 -30.40 24.43 4.27
N ILE A 85 -31.29 24.65 3.33
CA ILE A 85 -31.20 25.72 2.34
C ILE A 85 -32.29 26.75 2.64
N GLU A 86 -31.88 28.00 2.82
CA GLU A 86 -32.80 29.08 3.23
C GLU A 86 -32.50 30.39 2.50
N SER A 87 -33.55 31.04 2.02
CA SER A 87 -33.51 32.40 1.47
C SER A 87 -34.73 33.19 1.93
N SER A 88 -34.85 34.50 1.51
CA SER A 88 -36.05 35.27 1.74
C SER A 88 -37.31 34.73 1.05
N GLU A 89 -37.15 33.82 0.08
CA GLU A 89 -38.23 33.29 -0.74
C GLU A 89 -38.67 31.88 -0.37
N GLY A 90 -37.98 31.23 0.59
CA GLY A 90 -38.38 29.92 1.05
C GLY A 90 -37.25 29.15 1.72
N LYS A 91 -37.57 27.88 2.08
CA LYS A 91 -36.66 26.98 2.76
C LYS A 91 -36.83 25.56 2.24
N LYS A 92 -35.70 24.80 2.21
CA LYS A 92 -35.70 23.36 1.94
C LYS A 92 -34.77 22.65 2.95
N VAL A 93 -35.12 21.45 3.37
CA VAL A 93 -34.35 20.66 4.33
C VAL A 93 -34.22 19.23 3.81
N TYR A 94 -33.01 18.70 3.80
CA TYR A 94 -32.67 17.30 3.53
C TYR A 94 -32.15 16.70 4.81
N GLU A 95 -32.74 15.59 5.26
CA GLU A 95 -32.34 14.84 6.46
C GLU A 95 -31.80 13.47 6.05
N ASP A 96 -31.05 12.82 6.93
CA ASP A 96 -30.47 11.47 6.74
C ASP A 96 -29.56 11.35 5.49
N VAL A 97 -28.78 12.40 5.20
CA VAL A 97 -27.83 12.42 4.08
C VAL A 97 -26.53 11.75 4.51
N TYR A 98 -26.03 10.84 3.69
CA TYR A 98 -24.73 10.19 3.86
C TYR A 98 -23.83 10.56 2.69
N LEU A 99 -22.58 10.93 3.00
CA LEU A 99 -21.60 11.42 2.03
C LEU A 99 -20.55 10.33 1.75
N SER A 100 -20.25 10.14 0.48
CA SER A 100 -19.23 9.18 0.01
C SER A 100 -17.93 9.89 -0.36
N LEU A 101 -16.82 9.17 -0.28
CA LEU A 101 -15.52 9.65 -0.68
C LEU A 101 -15.47 9.93 -2.19
N GLY A 102 -14.81 11.02 -2.59
CA GLY A 102 -14.55 11.34 -4.00
C GLY A 102 -15.77 11.59 -4.87
N GLU A 103 -16.98 11.46 -4.32
CA GLU A 103 -18.23 11.72 -5.02
C GLU A 103 -18.99 12.90 -4.42
N PRO A 104 -19.21 13.97 -5.18
CA PRO A 104 -20.01 15.07 -4.72
C PRO A 104 -21.49 14.68 -4.53
N TYR A 105 -22.02 14.93 -3.34
CA TYR A 105 -23.45 14.79 -3.10
C TYR A 105 -24.19 15.95 -3.73
N ARG A 106 -25.12 15.67 -4.67
CA ARG A 106 -25.82 16.69 -5.44
C ARG A 106 -27.15 17.05 -4.82
N VAL A 107 -27.38 18.35 -4.69
CA VAL A 107 -28.61 18.93 -4.18
C VAL A 107 -29.17 19.95 -5.19
N ASN A 108 -30.12 19.52 -6.01
CA ASN A 108 -30.90 20.42 -6.86
C ASN A 108 -32.18 20.77 -6.10
N ALA A 109 -32.22 21.96 -5.49
CA ALA A 109 -33.29 22.36 -4.59
C ALA A 109 -34.21 23.40 -5.21
N GLN A 110 -35.51 23.14 -5.18
CA GLN A 110 -36.52 24.15 -5.35
C GLN A 110 -37.05 24.57 -3.99
N LEU A 111 -36.90 25.86 -3.65
CA LEU A 111 -37.38 26.42 -2.40
C LEU A 111 -38.91 26.43 -2.35
N GLU A 112 -39.45 26.17 -1.18
CA GLU A 112 -40.90 26.16 -0.94
C GLU A 112 -41.24 27.30 0.00
N SER A 113 -42.35 28.03 -0.27
CA SER A 113 -42.81 29.10 0.61
C SER A 113 -43.17 28.56 2.00
N SER A 114 -42.88 29.31 3.04
CA SER A 114 -42.69 28.93 4.45
C SER A 114 -43.88 28.36 5.24
N ASP A 115 -44.72 27.51 4.67
CA ASP A 115 -45.64 26.67 5.43
C ASP A 115 -45.05 25.27 5.56
N MET A 116 -44.52 24.96 6.75
CA MET A 116 -43.75 23.77 7.05
C MET A 116 -44.46 22.45 6.76
N GLU A 117 -44.10 21.77 5.71
CA GLU A 117 -44.08 20.30 5.70
C GLU A 117 -42.63 19.82 5.73
N ARG A 118 -42.30 19.03 6.77
CA ARG A 118 -41.04 18.26 6.79
C ARG A 118 -41.14 17.24 5.66
N LEU A 119 -40.52 17.51 4.55
CA LEU A 119 -40.27 16.51 3.54
C LEU A 119 -39.05 15.70 4.03
N GLN A 120 -39.32 14.52 4.56
CA GLN A 120 -38.35 13.47 4.73
C GLN A 120 -38.00 13.00 3.30
N VAL A 121 -37.05 13.65 2.65
CA VAL A 121 -36.44 13.11 1.46
C VAL A 121 -35.43 12.10 2.01
N THR A 122 -35.83 10.83 2.07
CA THR A 122 -34.89 9.73 2.11
C THR A 122 -34.05 9.92 0.85
N GLY A 123 -32.83 10.42 1.04
CA GLY A 123 -31.90 10.58 -0.05
C GLY A 123 -31.53 9.20 -0.57
N SER A 124 -32.35 8.67 -1.50
CA SER A 124 -31.79 7.68 -2.39
C SER A 124 -30.69 8.38 -3.12
N ALA A 125 -29.45 7.93 -2.94
CA ALA A 125 -28.33 8.35 -3.77
C ALA A 125 -28.85 8.44 -5.21
N ILE A 126 -28.81 9.65 -5.79
CA ILE A 126 -29.10 9.79 -7.21
C ILE A 126 -28.23 8.79 -7.92
N LEU A 127 -28.83 7.97 -8.74
CA LEU A 127 -28.26 6.90 -9.55
C LEU A 127 -26.76 6.88 -9.63
N GLY A 128 -26.20 5.81 -9.08
CA GLY A 128 -24.84 5.40 -9.28
C GLY A 128 -23.85 6.46 -8.93
N GLY A 129 -23.22 6.26 -7.84
CA GLY A 129 -22.05 7.03 -7.41
C GLY A 129 -21.21 7.42 -8.57
N ALA A 130 -21.12 8.67 -8.76
CA ALA A 130 -21.07 9.17 -10.05
C ALA A 130 -19.77 9.83 -10.42
N ASN A 131 -18.64 9.26 -10.03
CA ASN A 131 -17.41 9.52 -10.77
C ASN A 131 -17.55 8.95 -12.19
N SER A 132 -17.01 9.63 -13.20
CA SER A 132 -16.96 9.15 -14.57
C SER A 132 -16.03 7.92 -14.76
N GLY A 133 -15.46 7.39 -13.67
CA GLY A 133 -14.75 6.12 -13.55
C GLY A 133 -15.64 4.98 -13.01
N SER A 134 -15.23 3.71 -13.08
CA SER A 134 -15.88 2.60 -12.39
C SER A 134 -15.49 2.62 -10.92
N SER A 135 -16.18 3.44 -10.13
CA SER A 135 -15.96 3.55 -8.70
C SER A 135 -17.00 2.75 -7.93
N SER A 136 -16.60 2.19 -6.80
CA SER A 136 -17.49 1.55 -5.83
C SER A 136 -17.13 2.02 -4.44
N TYR A 137 -18.15 2.31 -3.63
CA TYR A 137 -18.00 2.79 -2.26
C TYR A 137 -18.67 1.81 -1.32
N PHE A 138 -17.91 1.29 -0.37
CA PHE A 138 -18.35 0.33 0.63
C PHE A 138 -18.31 0.98 2.00
N GLY A 139 -19.48 1.27 2.57
CA GLY A 139 -19.62 1.86 3.89
C GLY A 139 -19.44 0.85 5.02
N GLU A 140 -19.60 1.31 6.26
CA GLU A 140 -19.41 0.50 7.46
C GLU A 140 -20.27 -0.77 7.45
N GLU A 141 -21.53 -0.68 7.00
CA GLU A 141 -22.44 -1.83 6.93
C GLU A 141 -22.00 -2.86 5.88
N ASP A 142 -21.53 -2.40 4.71
CA ASP A 142 -21.00 -3.28 3.67
C ASP A 142 -19.74 -4.00 4.14
N ILE A 143 -18.84 -3.28 4.82
CA ILE A 143 -17.61 -3.83 5.38
C ILE A 143 -17.93 -4.89 6.43
N ALA A 144 -18.84 -4.58 7.37
CA ALA A 144 -19.21 -5.49 8.44
C ALA A 144 -19.92 -6.77 7.95
N ASN A 145 -20.70 -6.67 6.85
CA ASN A 145 -21.44 -7.79 6.27
C ASN A 145 -20.62 -8.58 5.23
N THR A 146 -19.44 -8.09 4.82
CA THR A 146 -18.59 -8.79 3.85
C THR A 146 -17.81 -9.91 4.53
N PRO A 147 -18.00 -11.18 4.12
CA PRO A 147 -17.19 -12.27 4.64
C PRO A 147 -15.72 -12.09 4.22
N THR A 148 -14.85 -11.99 5.20
CA THR A 148 -13.41 -11.88 5.01
C THR A 148 -12.68 -13.07 5.63
N PHE A 149 -11.58 -13.47 5.03
CA PHE A 149 -10.74 -14.57 5.52
C PHE A 149 -9.57 -14.05 6.37
N ASN A 150 -9.02 -12.92 5.94
CA ASN A 150 -7.82 -12.31 6.54
C ASN A 150 -8.09 -10.95 7.17
N ARG A 151 -9.34 -10.48 7.22
CA ARG A 151 -9.71 -9.12 7.61
C ARG A 151 -8.94 -8.06 6.79
N ASP A 152 -8.83 -8.31 5.48
CA ASP A 152 -8.02 -7.50 4.55
C ASP A 152 -8.93 -6.57 3.73
N LEU A 153 -8.51 -5.30 3.55
CA LEU A 153 -9.19 -4.32 2.68
C LEU A 153 -9.43 -4.84 1.26
N LYS A 154 -8.49 -5.64 0.73
CA LYS A 154 -8.62 -6.24 -0.60
C LYS A 154 -9.82 -7.19 -0.72
N GLU A 155 -10.19 -7.84 0.38
CA GLU A 155 -11.37 -8.75 0.40
C GLU A 155 -12.68 -7.98 0.34
N VAL A 156 -12.73 -6.75 0.86
CA VAL A 156 -13.85 -5.82 0.66
C VAL A 156 -13.84 -5.27 -0.77
N ALA A 157 -12.67 -4.83 -1.24
CA ALA A 157 -12.53 -4.27 -2.58
C ALA A 157 -12.93 -5.23 -3.71
N ARG A 158 -12.80 -6.56 -3.51
CA ARG A 158 -13.21 -7.57 -4.51
C ARG A 158 -14.72 -7.60 -4.80
N LEU A 159 -15.55 -6.88 -4.03
CA LEU A 159 -16.96 -6.67 -4.36
C LEU A 159 -17.13 -5.81 -5.63
N ASN A 160 -16.11 -5.02 -6.00
CA ASN A 160 -16.06 -4.36 -7.29
C ASN A 160 -15.70 -5.39 -8.40
N PRO A 161 -16.48 -5.49 -9.49
CA PRO A 161 -16.28 -6.51 -10.53
C PRO A 161 -14.96 -6.40 -11.31
N TYR A 162 -14.27 -5.27 -11.25
CA TYR A 162 -12.95 -5.09 -11.85
C TYR A 162 -11.79 -5.51 -10.95
N VAL A 163 -12.06 -5.84 -9.69
CA VAL A 163 -11.07 -6.25 -8.71
C VAL A 163 -10.97 -7.77 -8.66
N ASN A 164 -9.77 -8.28 -8.86
CA ASN A 164 -9.49 -9.70 -8.77
C ASN A 164 -8.32 -9.97 -7.81
N LEU A 165 -8.52 -10.85 -6.86
CA LEU A 165 -7.45 -11.41 -6.04
C LEU A 165 -6.89 -12.63 -6.78
N LEU A 166 -5.62 -12.54 -7.18
CA LEU A 166 -4.96 -13.62 -7.89
C LEU A 166 -4.67 -14.78 -6.94
N SER A 167 -4.68 -15.99 -7.48
CA SER A 167 -4.35 -17.18 -6.70
C SER A 167 -2.88 -17.18 -6.26
N GLY A 168 -2.62 -17.60 -5.03
CA GLY A 168 -1.29 -17.62 -4.40
C GLY A 168 -1.38 -17.32 -2.92
N SER A 169 -0.35 -17.65 -2.16
CA SER A 169 -0.31 -17.49 -0.70
C SER A 169 -0.47 -16.03 -0.23
N GLU A 170 -0.11 -15.06 -1.08
CA GLU A 170 -0.12 -13.63 -0.75
C GLU A 170 -1.31 -12.88 -1.36
N SER A 171 -2.14 -13.55 -2.16
CA SER A 171 -3.34 -12.99 -2.80
C SER A 171 -3.11 -11.61 -3.45
N PRO A 172 -2.24 -11.53 -4.48
CA PRO A 172 -1.96 -10.27 -5.16
C PRO A 172 -3.22 -9.66 -5.78
N LEU A 173 -3.33 -8.33 -5.68
CA LEU A 173 -4.48 -7.58 -6.17
C LEU A 173 -4.27 -7.14 -7.62
N SER A 174 -5.21 -7.47 -8.52
CA SER A 174 -5.28 -6.93 -9.88
C SER A 174 -6.55 -6.10 -10.05
N ILE A 175 -6.43 -4.85 -10.46
CA ILE A 175 -7.55 -3.96 -10.76
C ILE A 175 -7.55 -3.67 -12.27
N GLY A 176 -8.69 -3.89 -12.93
CA GLY A 176 -8.83 -3.68 -14.38
C GLY A 176 -7.84 -4.49 -15.22
N GLY A 177 -7.37 -5.65 -14.71
CA GLY A 177 -6.39 -6.51 -15.39
C GLY A 177 -4.94 -6.02 -15.32
N ALA A 178 -4.65 -4.97 -14.54
CA ALA A 178 -3.30 -4.45 -14.37
C ALA A 178 -2.43 -5.38 -13.52
N ASN A 179 -1.11 -5.32 -13.72
CA ASN A 179 -0.17 -5.96 -12.81
C ASN A 179 -0.34 -5.37 -11.38
N PRO A 180 -0.31 -6.18 -10.33
CA PRO A 180 -0.50 -5.75 -8.94
C PRO A 180 0.35 -4.54 -8.51
N ARG A 181 1.57 -4.42 -9.03
CA ARG A 181 2.49 -3.30 -8.73
C ARG A 181 2.06 -1.94 -9.29
N TYR A 182 1.06 -1.90 -10.16
CA TYR A 182 0.54 -0.67 -10.78
C TYR A 182 -0.79 -0.20 -10.18
N ASN A 183 -1.25 -0.86 -9.11
CA ASN A 183 -2.40 -0.41 -8.33
C ASN A 183 -1.93 0.47 -7.16
N SER A 184 -2.81 1.34 -6.68
CA SER A 184 -2.60 2.14 -5.48
C SER A 184 -3.50 1.65 -4.36
N ILE A 185 -2.95 1.50 -3.16
CA ILE A 185 -3.70 1.25 -1.93
C ILE A 185 -3.34 2.36 -0.96
N ALA A 186 -4.34 3.04 -0.41
CA ALA A 186 -4.15 4.17 0.49
C ALA A 186 -5.00 4.07 1.76
N ILE A 187 -4.53 4.67 2.84
CA ILE A 187 -5.25 4.90 4.10
C ILE A 187 -5.27 6.40 4.35
N ASP A 188 -6.46 6.99 4.51
CA ASP A 188 -6.66 8.44 4.59
C ASP A 188 -5.83 9.19 3.52
N GLY A 189 -5.76 8.66 2.28
CA GLY A 189 -5.03 9.25 1.17
C GLY A 189 -3.50 9.07 1.19
N VAL A 190 -2.91 8.39 2.18
CA VAL A 190 -1.48 8.04 2.16
C VAL A 190 -1.29 6.66 1.56
N GLY A 191 -0.46 6.57 0.52
CA GLY A 191 -0.14 5.29 -0.13
C GLY A 191 0.52 4.30 0.84
N VAL A 192 -0.11 3.13 1.00
CA VAL A 192 0.41 2.01 1.80
C VAL A 192 0.80 0.83 0.93
N ASN A 193 1.18 1.11 -0.31
CA ASN A 193 1.77 0.11 -1.17
C ASN A 193 3.16 -0.30 -0.69
N ASP A 194 3.58 -1.49 -1.07
CA ASP A 194 4.99 -1.85 -1.08
C ASP A 194 5.73 -1.08 -2.19
N ASP A 195 6.25 0.09 -1.84
CA ASP A 195 6.97 0.97 -2.78
C ASP A 195 8.27 0.33 -3.29
N PHE A 196 8.82 -0.65 -2.57
CA PHE A 196 9.98 -1.39 -3.02
C PHE A 196 9.62 -2.50 -4.02
N GLY A 197 8.47 -3.14 -3.84
CA GLY A 197 7.89 -4.08 -4.79
C GLY A 197 8.33 -5.55 -4.61
N LEU A 198 8.63 -5.98 -3.39
CA LEU A 198 8.99 -7.37 -3.07
C LEU A 198 7.82 -8.20 -2.57
N ASN A 199 6.86 -7.60 -1.87
CA ASN A 199 5.73 -8.31 -1.29
C ASN A 199 4.62 -8.53 -2.32
N GLY A 200 4.25 -9.78 -2.55
CA GLY A 200 3.19 -10.13 -3.49
C GLY A 200 1.81 -9.70 -3.03
N ASN A 201 1.58 -9.52 -1.71
CA ASN A 201 0.32 -9.02 -1.17
C ASN A 201 0.05 -7.54 -1.50
N GLY A 202 1.07 -6.79 -1.96
CA GLY A 202 1.00 -5.38 -2.32
C GLY A 202 1.19 -4.41 -1.16
N TYR A 203 1.32 -4.88 0.08
CA TYR A 203 1.62 -4.08 1.28
C TYR A 203 3.10 -4.16 1.65
N PRO A 204 3.66 -3.16 2.35
CA PRO A 204 5.00 -3.25 2.91
C PRO A 204 5.04 -4.12 4.18
N THR A 205 3.88 -4.55 4.66
CA THR A 205 3.65 -5.38 5.85
C THR A 205 3.14 -6.75 5.47
N GLN A 206 3.26 -7.71 6.38
CA GLN A 206 2.82 -9.09 6.13
C GLN A 206 1.32 -9.21 5.91
N ARG A 207 0.52 -8.43 6.63
CA ARG A 207 -0.95 -8.39 6.56
C ARG A 207 -1.41 -6.97 6.22
N SER A 208 -2.73 -6.79 6.09
CA SER A 208 -3.32 -5.46 5.93
C SER A 208 -2.79 -4.50 7.00
N PRO A 209 -2.29 -3.32 6.61
CA PRO A 209 -1.75 -2.35 7.55
C PRO A 209 -2.82 -1.60 8.36
N ILE A 210 -4.07 -2.00 8.25
CA ILE A 210 -5.20 -1.43 9.01
C ILE A 210 -6.22 -2.51 9.34
N SER A 211 -6.77 -2.45 10.55
CA SER A 211 -7.94 -3.26 10.95
C SER A 211 -9.21 -2.80 10.23
N LEU A 212 -10.06 -3.73 9.79
CA LEU A 212 -11.38 -3.40 9.23
C LEU A 212 -12.29 -2.67 10.24
N ASP A 213 -12.12 -2.90 11.54
CA ASP A 213 -12.89 -2.20 12.59
C ASP A 213 -12.56 -0.70 12.66
N ALA A 214 -11.41 -0.29 12.08
CA ALA A 214 -10.98 1.11 12.02
C ALA A 214 -11.43 1.84 10.75
N VAL A 215 -12.09 1.15 9.80
CA VAL A 215 -12.46 1.72 8.51
C VAL A 215 -13.90 2.19 8.50
N GLU A 216 -14.12 3.43 8.07
CA GLU A 216 -15.43 4.05 7.84
C GLU A 216 -15.98 3.72 6.47
N GLN A 217 -15.10 3.84 5.44
CA GLN A 217 -15.46 3.57 4.05
C GLN A 217 -14.26 3.09 3.26
N VAL A 218 -14.50 2.17 2.31
CA VAL A 218 -13.54 1.76 1.28
C VAL A 218 -14.03 2.25 -0.06
N ALA A 219 -13.22 3.08 -0.74
CA ALA A 219 -13.44 3.47 -2.12
C ALA A 219 -12.55 2.63 -3.04
N VAL A 220 -13.12 2.15 -4.14
CA VAL A 220 -12.40 1.43 -5.20
C VAL A 220 -12.62 2.17 -6.49
N ASP A 221 -11.56 2.72 -7.05
CA ASP A 221 -11.58 3.53 -8.26
C ASP A 221 -10.82 2.84 -9.40
N VAL A 222 -11.52 2.55 -10.49
CA VAL A 222 -10.93 1.95 -11.69
C VAL A 222 -10.88 3.00 -12.78
N ALA A 223 -9.68 3.51 -13.07
CA ALA A 223 -9.45 4.61 -14.01
C ALA A 223 -10.32 5.87 -13.70
N PRO A 224 -10.18 6.49 -12.52
CA PRO A 224 -10.79 7.78 -12.26
C PRO A 224 -10.20 8.85 -13.18
N PHE A 225 -11.06 9.66 -13.82
CA PHE A 225 -10.61 10.68 -14.76
C PHE A 225 -10.36 12.05 -14.10
N ASP A 226 -10.39 12.11 -12.78
CA ASP A 226 -9.95 13.27 -12.02
C ASP A 226 -8.42 13.41 -12.11
N ALA A 227 -7.93 14.61 -12.47
CA ALA A 227 -6.50 14.87 -12.61
C ALA A 227 -5.73 14.92 -11.29
N ALA A 228 -6.42 15.12 -10.16
CA ALA A 228 -5.82 15.01 -8.82
C ALA A 228 -5.32 13.60 -8.55
N GLU A 229 -5.99 12.60 -9.08
CA GLU A 229 -5.67 11.20 -8.84
C GLU A 229 -4.48 10.74 -9.66
N GLY A 230 -3.47 10.13 -9.00
CA GLY A 230 -2.24 9.68 -9.66
C GLY A 230 -1.53 8.57 -8.91
N GLY A 231 -0.36 8.18 -9.44
CA GLY A 231 0.48 7.14 -8.84
C GLY A 231 0.05 5.71 -9.18
N PHE A 232 -0.87 5.51 -10.10
CA PHE A 232 -1.34 4.20 -10.55
C PHE A 232 -1.70 4.21 -12.04
N SER A 233 -1.63 3.05 -12.67
CA SER A 233 -2.19 2.83 -14.01
C SER A 233 -3.20 1.67 -14.04
N GLY A 234 -3.35 0.93 -12.95
CA GLY A 234 -4.39 -0.08 -12.74
C GLY A 234 -5.67 0.54 -12.19
N GLY A 235 -5.73 0.65 -10.89
CA GLY A 235 -6.79 1.27 -10.13
C GLY A 235 -6.32 1.61 -8.72
N ARG A 236 -7.21 2.17 -7.92
CA ARG A 236 -6.93 2.61 -6.56
C ARG A 236 -7.94 2.04 -5.58
N ILE A 237 -7.46 1.69 -4.40
CA ILE A 237 -8.27 1.45 -3.20
C ILE A 237 -7.89 2.52 -2.20
N ASN A 238 -8.86 3.24 -1.64
CA ASN A 238 -8.63 4.18 -0.55
C ASN A 238 -9.57 3.87 0.61
N ALA A 239 -8.98 3.60 1.78
CA ALA A 239 -9.71 3.41 3.03
C ALA A 239 -9.71 4.72 3.82
N VAL A 240 -10.89 5.20 4.18
CA VAL A 240 -11.05 6.32 5.12
C VAL A 240 -11.27 5.76 6.50
N THR A 241 -10.50 6.26 7.48
CA THR A 241 -10.57 5.79 8.85
C THR A 241 -11.72 6.43 9.62
N LYS A 242 -12.29 5.70 10.59
CA LYS A 242 -13.32 6.18 11.51
C LYS A 242 -12.82 7.38 12.32
N SER A 243 -13.76 8.22 12.70
CA SER A 243 -13.54 9.40 13.54
C SER A 243 -14.34 9.31 14.84
N GLY A 244 -13.91 10.01 15.88
CA GLY A 244 -14.71 10.19 17.09
C GLY A 244 -15.91 11.10 16.86
N THR A 245 -16.92 10.97 17.70
CA THR A 245 -18.17 11.73 17.67
C THR A 245 -18.44 12.38 19.02
N ASN A 246 -19.61 13.07 19.18
CA ASN A 246 -20.04 13.66 20.45
C ASN A 246 -20.48 12.61 21.50
N GLU A 247 -20.59 11.36 21.09
CA GLU A 247 -20.91 10.24 21.98
C GLU A 247 -19.77 9.23 21.97
N PHE A 248 -19.49 8.61 23.12
CA PHE A 248 -18.55 7.51 23.18
C PHE A 248 -19.15 6.27 22.53
N HIS A 249 -18.42 5.69 21.62
CA HIS A 249 -18.76 4.45 20.94
C HIS A 249 -17.53 3.56 20.80
N GLY A 250 -17.73 2.27 20.65
CA GLY A 250 -16.61 1.34 20.48
C GLY A 250 -17.08 -0.07 20.26
N SER A 251 -16.16 -0.92 19.88
CA SER A 251 -16.38 -2.35 19.66
C SER A 251 -15.24 -3.18 20.24
N LEU A 252 -15.56 -4.41 20.58
CA LEU A 252 -14.60 -5.45 20.91
C LEU A 252 -14.90 -6.65 20.02
N THR A 253 -13.95 -7.02 19.19
CA THR A 253 -14.06 -8.15 18.27
C THR A 253 -13.08 -9.25 18.68
N TYR A 254 -13.57 -10.48 18.71
CA TYR A 254 -12.74 -11.68 18.79
C TYR A 254 -13.11 -12.60 17.64
N GLU A 255 -12.13 -12.97 16.86
CA GLU A 255 -12.29 -13.91 15.75
C GLU A 255 -11.28 -15.06 15.92
N ARG A 256 -11.77 -16.28 15.72
CA ARG A 256 -10.95 -17.47 15.70
C ARG A 256 -11.18 -18.22 14.40
N MET A 257 -10.11 -18.61 13.76
CA MET A 257 -10.11 -19.54 12.63
C MET A 257 -9.35 -20.79 13.04
N SER A 258 -9.86 -21.94 12.62
CA SER A 258 -9.24 -23.25 12.93
C SER A 258 -9.59 -24.24 11.82
N ASP A 259 -8.64 -25.11 11.51
CA ASP A 259 -8.80 -26.30 10.68
C ASP A 259 -10.03 -27.14 11.09
N ALA A 260 -10.31 -27.24 12.38
CA ALA A 260 -11.48 -27.99 12.90
C ALA A 260 -12.84 -27.51 12.34
N TRP A 261 -12.90 -26.29 11.77
CA TRP A 261 -14.10 -25.73 11.16
C TRP A 261 -14.00 -25.64 9.63
N ALA A 262 -12.84 -25.97 9.07
CA ALA A 262 -12.62 -26.07 7.63
C ALA A 262 -12.85 -27.54 7.17
N GLY A 263 -13.23 -27.71 5.93
CA GLY A 263 -13.21 -29.04 5.31
C GLY A 263 -11.81 -29.36 4.77
N ASP A 264 -11.38 -30.60 4.86
CA ASP A 264 -10.12 -31.03 4.29
C ASP A 264 -10.15 -30.92 2.76
N PRO A 265 -9.20 -30.20 2.13
CA PRO A 265 -9.08 -30.19 0.68
C PRO A 265 -8.68 -31.57 0.17
N LYS A 266 -8.93 -31.82 -1.12
CA LYS A 266 -8.51 -33.07 -1.77
C LYS A 266 -7.39 -32.79 -2.76
N ASN A 267 -6.38 -33.64 -2.74
CA ASN A 267 -5.35 -33.64 -3.77
C ASN A 267 -5.91 -34.07 -5.15
N PRO A 268 -5.16 -33.95 -6.26
CA PRO A 268 -5.60 -34.41 -7.58
C PRO A 268 -5.99 -35.88 -7.65
N GLU A 269 -5.47 -36.71 -6.76
CA GLU A 269 -5.75 -38.14 -6.62
C GLU A 269 -7.05 -38.41 -5.85
N GLY A 270 -7.64 -37.38 -5.24
CA GLY A 270 -8.90 -37.43 -4.50
C GLY A 270 -8.75 -37.82 -3.02
N GLU A 271 -7.54 -37.86 -2.51
CA GLU A 271 -7.24 -38.11 -1.10
C GLU A 271 -7.39 -36.83 -0.28
N GLU A 272 -7.86 -36.92 0.97
CA GLU A 272 -7.98 -35.80 1.88
C GLU A 272 -6.60 -35.37 2.37
N VAL A 273 -6.33 -34.05 2.27
CA VAL A 273 -5.12 -33.42 2.80
C VAL A 273 -5.49 -32.70 4.09
N PRO A 274 -5.11 -33.23 5.26
CA PRO A 274 -5.41 -32.57 6.52
C PRO A 274 -4.84 -31.14 6.55
N LEU A 275 -5.66 -30.19 6.97
CA LEU A 275 -5.21 -28.85 7.30
C LEU A 275 -4.82 -28.82 8.78
N ASP A 276 -3.83 -28.04 9.12
CA ASP A 276 -3.46 -27.73 10.51
C ASP A 276 -3.18 -26.23 10.60
N PHE A 277 -4.19 -25.46 11.03
CA PHE A 277 -4.05 -24.03 11.26
C PHE A 277 -4.96 -23.56 12.38
N GLU A 278 -4.46 -22.62 13.15
CA GLU A 278 -5.22 -21.92 14.18
C GLU A 278 -4.80 -20.45 14.17
N ARG A 279 -5.78 -19.51 14.17
CA ARG A 279 -5.49 -18.10 14.28
C ARG A 279 -6.51 -17.43 15.18
N ASP A 280 -6.02 -16.67 16.13
CA ASP A 280 -6.80 -15.81 17.01
C ASP A 280 -6.56 -14.35 16.66
N THR A 281 -7.64 -13.57 16.52
CA THR A 281 -7.59 -12.13 16.28
C THR A 281 -8.43 -11.40 17.32
N TYR A 282 -7.85 -10.40 17.95
CA TYR A 282 -8.51 -9.52 18.91
C TYR A 282 -8.46 -8.09 18.40
N SER A 283 -9.59 -7.39 18.37
CA SER A 283 -9.65 -5.98 17.99
C SER A 283 -10.47 -5.18 18.99
N LEU A 284 -9.96 -4.00 19.34
CA LEU A 284 -10.61 -3.04 20.23
C LEU A 284 -10.67 -1.69 19.52
N ALA A 285 -11.87 -1.13 19.36
CA ALA A 285 -12.07 0.22 18.85
C ALA A 285 -12.79 1.08 19.90
N LEU A 286 -12.37 2.34 20.01
CA LEU A 286 -12.98 3.33 20.91
C LEU A 286 -12.89 4.73 20.30
N GLY A 287 -14.02 5.41 20.19
CA GLY A 287 -14.13 6.79 19.74
C GLY A 287 -14.98 7.64 20.66
N GLY A 288 -14.76 8.96 20.63
CA GLY A 288 -15.56 9.89 21.41
C GLY A 288 -14.99 11.32 21.46
N PRO A 289 -15.65 12.22 22.22
CA PRO A 289 -15.22 13.59 22.34
C PRO A 289 -14.15 13.76 23.44
N ILE A 290 -13.05 14.46 23.11
CA ILE A 290 -12.18 15.08 24.12
C ILE A 290 -12.82 16.41 24.58
N VAL A 291 -13.33 17.18 23.60
CA VAL A 291 -14.12 18.39 23.81
C VAL A 291 -15.32 18.31 22.87
N LYS A 292 -16.54 18.29 23.41
CA LYS A 292 -17.78 18.22 22.60
C LYS A 292 -17.81 19.32 21.54
N ASP A 293 -18.28 18.95 20.36
CA ASP A 293 -18.40 19.75 19.13
C ASP A 293 -17.07 20.25 18.56
N LYS A 294 -15.91 19.97 19.22
CA LYS A 294 -14.62 20.54 18.84
C LYS A 294 -13.48 19.56 18.61
N LEU A 295 -13.24 18.68 19.56
CA LEU A 295 -12.06 17.81 19.48
C LEU A 295 -12.47 16.38 19.80
N PHE A 296 -12.20 15.50 18.88
CA PHE A 296 -12.56 14.09 18.93
C PHE A 296 -11.33 13.21 18.80
N PHE A 297 -11.44 12.00 19.33
CA PHE A 297 -10.45 10.96 19.13
C PHE A 297 -11.10 9.66 18.66
N PHE A 298 -10.34 8.87 17.94
CA PHE A 298 -10.62 7.48 17.65
C PHE A 298 -9.34 6.66 17.79
N VAL A 299 -9.42 5.50 18.43
CA VAL A 299 -8.30 4.56 18.62
C VAL A 299 -8.79 3.18 18.26
N ASN A 300 -8.01 2.45 17.49
CA ASN A 300 -8.19 1.03 17.26
C ASN A 300 -6.86 0.29 17.49
N TYR A 301 -6.94 -0.86 18.14
CA TYR A 301 -5.84 -1.80 18.27
C TYR A 301 -6.31 -3.19 17.88
N GLU A 302 -5.57 -3.84 16.98
CA GLU A 302 -5.81 -5.23 16.57
C GLU A 302 -4.52 -6.04 16.71
N ASN A 303 -4.63 -7.24 17.30
CA ASN A 303 -3.58 -8.23 17.36
C ASN A 303 -4.07 -9.53 16.72
N ALA A 304 -3.30 -10.06 15.78
CA ALA A 304 -3.53 -11.36 15.17
C ALA A 304 -2.34 -12.27 15.44
N LYS A 305 -2.62 -13.47 15.91
CA LYS A 305 -1.60 -14.46 16.31
C LYS A 305 -1.89 -15.80 15.67
N GLU A 306 -0.85 -16.40 15.07
CA GLU A 306 -0.91 -17.69 14.38
C GLU A 306 0.36 -18.47 14.70
N PRO A 307 0.28 -19.69 15.28
CA PRO A 307 1.44 -20.55 15.51
C PRO A 307 2.08 -20.96 14.18
N ALA A 308 3.41 -20.98 14.14
CA ALA A 308 4.13 -21.56 13.01
C ALA A 308 3.98 -23.08 13.04
N GLN A 309 3.76 -23.67 11.86
CA GLN A 309 3.59 -25.10 11.70
C GLN A 309 4.92 -25.77 11.37
N ILE A 310 5.21 -26.88 12.03
CA ILE A 310 6.37 -27.73 11.78
C ILE A 310 5.87 -29.07 11.26
N GLU A 311 5.89 -29.22 9.94
CA GLU A 311 5.32 -30.38 9.28
C GLU A 311 6.26 -31.58 9.25
N PHE A 312 7.58 -31.37 9.13
CA PHE A 312 8.59 -32.39 8.96
C PHE A 312 9.61 -32.40 10.10
N GLY A 313 10.04 -33.60 10.49
CA GLY A 313 11.12 -33.81 11.39
C GLY A 313 11.98 -35.02 10.98
N PRO A 314 13.05 -35.32 11.73
CA PRO A 314 13.88 -36.51 11.47
C PRO A 314 13.06 -37.78 11.54
N ALA A 315 13.29 -38.70 10.59
CA ALA A 315 12.61 -39.99 10.60
C ALA A 315 12.81 -40.74 11.94
N GLY A 316 11.69 -41.12 12.54
CA GLY A 316 11.64 -41.75 13.85
C GLY A 316 11.65 -40.79 15.04
N ALA A 317 11.61 -39.48 14.85
CA ALA A 317 11.52 -38.49 15.91
C ALA A 317 10.07 -38.27 16.40
N GLY A 318 9.05 -38.68 15.64
CA GLY A 318 7.65 -38.54 15.98
C GLY A 318 7.04 -37.20 15.51
N ALA A 319 7.60 -36.57 14.49
CA ALA A 319 7.02 -35.44 13.79
C ALA A 319 5.74 -35.87 13.04
N ALA A 320 4.98 -34.88 12.54
CA ALA A 320 3.77 -35.13 11.72
C ALA A 320 4.14 -35.90 10.43
N ASN A 321 5.23 -35.52 9.78
CA ASN A 321 5.82 -36.25 8.65
C ASN A 321 7.29 -36.51 8.89
N ASP A 322 7.74 -37.68 8.45
CA ASP A 322 9.15 -38.05 8.49
C ASP A 322 9.88 -37.47 7.25
N SER A 323 11.06 -36.87 7.47
CA SER A 323 12.00 -36.57 6.40
C SER A 323 12.92 -37.77 6.12
N ASP A 324 13.63 -37.77 4.99
CA ASP A 324 14.66 -38.77 4.66
C ASP A 324 15.90 -38.66 5.55
N VAL A 325 16.01 -37.62 6.42
CA VAL A 325 17.04 -37.48 7.42
C VAL A 325 16.60 -38.21 8.67
N THR A 326 17.35 -39.23 9.09
CA THR A 326 17.05 -39.99 10.29
C THR A 326 17.43 -39.28 11.58
N GLN A 327 16.78 -39.63 12.70
CA GLN A 327 17.15 -39.11 14.03
C GLN A 327 18.61 -39.44 14.42
N GLU A 328 19.15 -40.55 13.94
CA GLU A 328 20.55 -40.93 14.19
C GLU A 328 21.51 -39.99 13.42
N GLU A 329 21.24 -39.72 12.16
CA GLU A 329 22.04 -38.81 11.35
C GLU A 329 22.00 -37.38 11.88
N TYR A 330 20.82 -36.87 12.24
CA TYR A 330 20.67 -35.56 12.89
C TYR A 330 21.54 -35.49 14.18
N ASN A 331 21.43 -36.49 15.07
CA ASN A 331 22.20 -36.51 16.29
C ASN A 331 23.72 -36.60 16.04
N ARG A 332 24.15 -37.36 15.05
CA ARG A 332 25.57 -37.45 14.65
C ARG A 332 26.10 -36.11 14.14
N VAL A 333 25.36 -35.44 13.23
CA VAL A 333 25.77 -34.11 12.74
C VAL A 333 25.83 -33.11 13.89
N LYS A 334 24.87 -33.12 14.81
CA LYS A 334 24.84 -32.25 16.01
C LYS A 334 26.04 -32.48 16.94
N GLU A 335 26.43 -33.72 17.14
CA GLU A 335 27.62 -34.07 17.92
C GLU A 335 28.92 -33.60 17.26
N ILE A 336 29.07 -33.82 15.95
CA ILE A 336 30.23 -33.34 15.17
C ILE A 336 30.30 -31.81 15.23
N ALA A 337 29.21 -31.12 14.99
CA ALA A 337 29.12 -29.65 15.00
C ALA A 337 29.58 -29.07 16.35
N SER A 338 29.11 -29.65 17.45
CA SER A 338 29.47 -29.21 18.79
C SER A 338 30.92 -29.58 19.18
N SER A 339 31.37 -30.82 18.87
CA SER A 339 32.69 -31.30 19.31
C SER A 339 33.84 -30.78 18.43
N GLN A 340 33.62 -30.65 17.12
CA GLN A 340 34.67 -30.29 16.18
C GLN A 340 34.71 -28.78 15.91
N TYR A 341 33.54 -28.17 15.70
CA TYR A 341 33.42 -26.78 15.32
C TYR A 341 33.03 -25.86 16.48
N GLY A 342 32.55 -26.43 17.60
CA GLY A 342 32.09 -25.64 18.75
C GLY A 342 30.80 -24.85 18.51
N ILE A 343 30.02 -25.22 17.49
CA ILE A 343 28.77 -24.54 17.10
C ILE A 343 27.53 -25.32 17.55
N ASP A 344 26.45 -24.62 17.83
CA ASP A 344 25.11 -25.17 18.03
C ASP A 344 24.30 -25.03 16.76
N ILE A 345 23.96 -26.14 16.12
CA ILE A 345 23.18 -26.15 14.87
C ILE A 345 21.69 -25.96 15.07
N GLY A 346 21.22 -25.89 16.33
CA GLY A 346 19.80 -25.70 16.65
C GLY A 346 18.96 -26.97 16.67
N ASN A 347 17.64 -26.81 16.53
CA ASN A 347 16.65 -27.87 16.63
C ASN A 347 15.70 -27.87 15.44
N TRP A 348 15.01 -28.98 15.21
CA TRP A 348 14.00 -29.10 14.15
C TRP A 348 12.57 -28.76 14.66
N ASP A 349 12.32 -28.76 15.97
CA ASP A 349 11.03 -28.67 16.63
C ASP A 349 10.81 -27.37 17.42
N SER A 350 11.53 -26.32 17.08
CA SER A 350 11.39 -25.00 17.70
C SER A 350 10.05 -24.36 17.34
N VAL A 351 9.23 -24.01 18.33
CA VAL A 351 7.93 -23.36 18.13
C VAL A 351 8.10 -21.85 18.23
N GLN A 352 7.64 -21.12 17.22
CA GLN A 352 7.54 -19.67 17.23
C GLN A 352 6.18 -19.26 16.70
N ASP A 353 5.64 -18.14 17.22
CA ASP A 353 4.37 -17.60 16.75
C ASP A 353 4.63 -16.50 15.70
N THR A 354 3.77 -16.46 14.69
CA THR A 354 3.62 -15.31 13.81
C THR A 354 2.62 -14.35 14.45
N GLU A 355 3.00 -13.10 14.61
CA GLU A 355 2.17 -12.06 15.21
C GLU A 355 2.10 -10.85 14.30
N ASN A 356 0.94 -10.16 14.32
CA ASN A 356 0.75 -8.89 13.66
C ASN A 356 -0.08 -7.97 14.54
N ASP A 357 0.46 -6.79 14.80
CA ASP A 357 -0.16 -5.73 15.60
C ASP A 357 -0.47 -4.52 14.72
N ASN A 358 -1.71 -4.02 14.81
CA ASN A 358 -2.12 -2.77 14.18
C ASN A 358 -2.60 -1.80 15.26
N LEU A 359 -2.09 -0.57 15.25
CA LEU A 359 -2.54 0.53 16.09
C LEU A 359 -2.89 1.73 15.23
N LEU A 360 -4.13 2.21 15.31
CA LEU A 360 -4.58 3.48 14.73
C LEU A 360 -4.95 4.45 15.83
N VAL A 361 -4.49 5.69 15.71
CA VAL A 361 -4.91 6.83 16.53
C VAL A 361 -5.27 7.99 15.60
N LYS A 362 -6.50 8.47 15.70
CA LYS A 362 -6.98 9.63 14.94
C LYS A 362 -7.47 10.72 15.88
N LEU A 363 -7.16 11.96 15.55
CA LEU A 363 -7.64 13.16 16.21
C LEU A 363 -8.28 14.07 15.18
N ASP A 364 -9.51 14.50 15.43
CA ASP A 364 -10.24 15.45 14.60
C ASP A 364 -10.53 16.71 15.40
N TRP A 365 -10.12 17.84 14.86
CA TRP A 365 -10.30 19.15 15.50
C TRP A 365 -11.11 20.09 14.62
N ASN A 366 -12.32 20.42 15.03
CA ASN A 366 -13.10 21.52 14.49
C ASN A 366 -12.59 22.83 15.10
N ILE A 367 -11.69 23.52 14.39
CA ILE A 367 -11.08 24.76 14.85
C ILE A 367 -12.15 25.84 14.96
N ASN A 368 -12.94 25.98 13.90
CA ASN A 368 -14.16 26.78 13.79
C ASN A 368 -15.05 26.19 12.68
N ASN A 369 -16.05 26.94 12.19
CA ASN A 369 -16.95 26.46 11.12
C ASN A 369 -16.27 26.38 9.75
N ASP A 370 -15.20 27.15 9.55
CA ASP A 370 -14.52 27.28 8.24
C ASP A 370 -13.21 26.46 8.19
N HIS A 371 -12.70 26.00 9.35
CA HIS A 371 -11.42 25.29 9.42
C HIS A 371 -11.51 24.04 10.28
N ARG A 372 -11.03 22.94 9.75
CA ARG A 372 -10.92 21.65 10.42
C ARG A 372 -9.52 21.05 10.20
N ALA A 373 -8.95 20.44 11.22
CA ALA A 373 -7.73 19.66 11.12
C ALA A 373 -7.97 18.19 11.50
N ALA A 374 -7.27 17.29 10.85
CA ALA A 374 -7.26 15.87 11.17
C ALA A 374 -5.81 15.38 11.29
N PHE A 375 -5.53 14.60 12.32
CA PHE A 375 -4.25 13.92 12.50
C PHE A 375 -4.49 12.42 12.59
N THR A 376 -3.78 11.65 11.79
CA THR A 376 -3.80 10.17 11.80
C THR A 376 -2.40 9.66 12.08
N TYR A 377 -2.29 8.74 13.03
CA TYR A 377 -1.13 7.89 13.24
C TYR A 377 -1.55 6.44 13.08
N ASN A 378 -0.85 5.71 12.24
CA ASN A 378 -1.03 4.27 12.07
C ASN A 378 0.31 3.57 12.22
N ARG A 379 0.35 2.51 13.01
CA ARG A 379 1.50 1.64 13.19
C ARG A 379 1.10 0.19 12.96
N THR A 380 1.90 -0.50 12.16
CA THR A 380 1.81 -1.94 11.96
C THR A 380 3.14 -2.58 12.28
N GLU A 381 3.13 -3.58 13.14
CA GLU A 381 4.28 -4.42 13.44
C GLU A 381 3.91 -5.86 13.11
N GLY A 382 4.74 -6.54 12.33
CA GLY A 382 4.51 -7.93 11.97
C GLY A 382 5.80 -8.73 11.98
N ASN A 383 5.70 -9.99 12.38
CA ASN A 383 6.76 -10.95 12.20
C ASN A 383 6.22 -12.20 11.50
N ASN A 384 7.06 -12.84 10.72
CA ASN A 384 6.72 -14.06 10.02
C ASN A 384 7.94 -14.98 10.00
N LEU A 385 7.80 -16.12 10.63
CA LEU A 385 8.85 -17.12 10.58
C LEU A 385 8.93 -17.70 9.16
N ARG A 386 10.10 -17.63 8.58
CA ARG A 386 10.39 -18.05 7.20
C ARG A 386 11.43 -19.19 7.20
N ASN A 387 11.45 -19.92 6.08
CA ASN A 387 12.34 -21.06 5.85
C ASN A 387 12.11 -22.26 6.77
N VAL A 388 10.96 -22.34 7.39
CA VAL A 388 10.52 -23.49 8.21
C VAL A 388 10.19 -24.70 7.32
N SER A 389 9.97 -24.46 6.02
CA SER A 389 9.56 -25.48 5.05
C SER A 389 10.67 -26.51 4.84
N SER A 390 10.67 -27.50 5.71
CA SER A 390 11.31 -28.79 5.48
C SER A 390 10.43 -29.65 4.58
N GLY A 391 11.01 -30.66 3.96
CA GLY A 391 10.31 -31.60 3.10
C GLY A 391 10.83 -33.03 3.30
N GLU A 392 10.31 -33.95 2.51
CA GLU A 392 10.75 -35.35 2.56
C GLU A 392 12.28 -35.48 2.40
N SER A 393 12.87 -34.81 1.40
CA SER A 393 14.31 -34.93 1.10
C SER A 393 15.20 -33.86 1.76
N SER A 394 14.64 -32.94 2.54
CA SER A 394 15.38 -31.82 3.13
C SER A 394 14.82 -31.44 4.49
N LEU A 395 15.68 -31.36 5.49
CA LEU A 395 15.35 -30.95 6.86
C LEU A 395 16.12 -29.66 7.21
N ASN A 396 15.38 -28.55 7.44
CA ASN A 396 15.94 -27.26 7.84
C ASN A 396 15.82 -27.10 9.36
N LEU A 397 16.93 -26.82 10.04
CA LEU A 397 16.93 -26.54 11.48
C LEU A 397 16.62 -25.08 11.77
N ASP A 398 16.23 -24.74 12.99
CA ASP A 398 15.82 -23.39 13.40
C ASP A 398 16.93 -22.33 13.21
N THR A 399 18.21 -22.72 13.21
CA THR A 399 19.31 -21.81 12.84
C THR A 399 19.31 -21.41 11.37
N ASN A 400 18.65 -22.19 10.49
CA ASN A 400 18.45 -21.87 9.08
C ASN A 400 17.15 -21.06 8.86
N TRP A 401 16.26 -21.04 9.83
CA TRP A 401 15.07 -20.19 9.79
C TRP A 401 15.44 -18.75 10.05
N TYR A 402 14.55 -17.83 9.66
CA TYR A 402 14.69 -16.43 10.01
C TYR A 402 13.33 -15.80 10.31
N ASN A 403 13.32 -14.86 11.21
CA ASN A 403 12.14 -14.06 11.53
C ASN A 403 12.10 -12.83 10.62
N TYR A 404 11.20 -12.82 9.65
CA TYR A 404 11.03 -11.68 8.76
C TYR A 404 10.12 -10.65 9.44
N GLN A 405 10.76 -9.62 9.98
CA GLN A 405 10.08 -8.51 10.65
C GLN A 405 9.76 -7.43 9.64
N GLN A 406 8.51 -6.96 9.66
CA GLN A 406 8.03 -5.89 8.79
C GLN A 406 7.26 -4.88 9.64
N ASN A 407 7.79 -3.66 9.72
CA ASN A 407 7.24 -2.57 10.52
C ASN A 407 6.89 -1.41 9.63
N MET A 408 5.76 -0.74 9.92
CA MET A 408 5.35 0.49 9.25
C MET A 408 4.84 1.49 10.28
N ASP A 409 5.36 2.70 10.25
CA ASP A 409 4.83 3.87 10.94
C ASP A 409 4.35 4.90 9.92
N LEU A 410 3.09 5.34 10.01
CA LEU A 410 2.50 6.32 9.13
C LEU A 410 1.92 7.47 9.95
N TYR A 411 2.25 8.68 9.55
CA TYR A 411 1.73 9.93 10.13
C TYR A 411 1.11 10.78 9.03
N ARG A 412 -0.06 11.35 9.29
CA ARG A 412 -0.68 12.35 8.41
C ARG A 412 -1.29 13.48 9.23
N LEU A 413 -1.07 14.70 8.80
CA LEU A 413 -1.77 15.89 9.27
C LEU A 413 -2.42 16.57 8.07
N THR A 414 -3.72 16.82 8.15
CA THR A 414 -4.50 17.50 7.11
C THR A 414 -5.23 18.69 7.69
N LEU A 415 -5.25 19.81 6.95
CA LEU A 415 -6.00 21.03 7.28
C LEU A 415 -6.97 21.32 6.12
N PHE A 416 -8.26 21.32 6.40
CA PHE A 416 -9.34 21.71 5.51
C PHE A 416 -9.76 23.14 5.84
N SER A 417 -9.95 23.98 4.82
CA SER A 417 -10.26 25.40 5.01
C SER A 417 -11.20 25.93 3.94
N ASP A 418 -12.34 26.47 4.35
CA ASP A 418 -13.25 27.25 3.53
C ASP A 418 -12.90 28.72 3.69
N TRP A 419 -12.30 29.35 2.68
CA TRP A 419 -11.85 30.74 2.71
C TRP A 419 -12.96 31.70 2.30
N SER A 420 -13.87 31.24 1.45
CA SER A 420 -15.07 31.95 1.01
C SER A 420 -16.12 30.92 0.57
N ALA A 421 -17.30 31.39 0.16
CA ALA A 421 -18.34 30.53 -0.40
C ALA A 421 -17.92 29.81 -1.70
N ASP A 422 -16.93 30.34 -2.40
CA ASP A 422 -16.50 29.85 -3.70
C ASP A 422 -15.07 29.29 -3.70
N PHE A 423 -14.34 29.37 -2.58
CA PHE A 423 -12.93 28.98 -2.52
C PHE A 423 -12.59 28.21 -1.24
N SER A 424 -12.10 27.00 -1.43
CA SER A 424 -11.63 26.13 -0.35
C SER A 424 -10.24 25.55 -0.62
N SER A 425 -9.64 24.98 0.38
CA SER A 425 -8.35 24.31 0.28
C SER A 425 -8.20 23.16 1.26
N GLU A 426 -7.43 22.16 0.84
CA GLU A 426 -6.89 21.10 1.71
C GLU A 426 -5.36 21.14 1.67
N PHE A 427 -4.70 21.22 2.84
CA PHE A 427 -3.25 21.11 2.99
C PHE A 427 -2.93 19.86 3.80
N TYR A 428 -1.92 19.09 3.38
CA TYR A 428 -1.47 17.95 4.16
C TYR A 428 0.05 17.75 4.15
N VAL A 429 0.51 17.07 5.15
CA VAL A 429 1.85 16.49 5.23
C VAL A 429 1.73 15.06 5.76
N SER A 430 2.47 14.15 5.17
CA SER A 430 2.55 12.78 5.65
C SER A 430 3.99 12.27 5.65
N HIS A 431 4.23 11.31 6.52
CA HIS A 431 5.47 10.56 6.59
C HIS A 431 5.13 9.09 6.82
N LYS A 432 5.70 8.22 6.00
CA LYS A 432 5.60 6.77 6.14
C LYS A 432 7.02 6.20 6.22
N ALA A 433 7.33 5.51 7.30
CA ALA A 433 8.56 4.76 7.47
C ALA A 433 8.25 3.26 7.43
N VAL A 434 9.00 2.53 6.63
CA VAL A 434 8.91 1.08 6.51
C VAL A 434 10.28 0.49 6.80
N GLU A 435 10.30 -0.54 7.63
CA GLU A 435 11.50 -1.33 7.92
C GLU A 435 11.17 -2.81 7.71
N ALA A 436 12.00 -3.51 6.94
CA ALA A 436 11.91 -4.94 6.75
C ALA A 436 13.28 -5.59 7.00
N ILE A 437 13.34 -6.49 7.98
CA ILE A 437 14.60 -7.11 8.44
C ILE A 437 14.44 -8.64 8.48
N SER A 438 15.43 -9.34 7.92
CA SER A 438 15.59 -10.76 8.15
C SER A 438 16.36 -11.01 9.46
N GLY A 439 15.63 -11.28 10.54
CA GLY A 439 16.19 -11.56 11.86
C GLY A 439 16.74 -13.00 11.91
N LEU A 440 18.06 -13.14 11.81
CA LEU A 440 18.76 -14.42 11.88
C LEU A 440 18.83 -14.94 13.32
N VAL A 441 18.70 -16.24 13.49
CA VAL A 441 18.85 -16.90 14.81
C VAL A 441 20.31 -16.88 15.28
N THR A 442 21.26 -17.01 14.34
CA THR A 442 22.69 -16.93 14.60
C THR A 442 23.43 -16.21 13.49
N LYS A 443 24.63 -15.66 13.81
CA LYS A 443 25.63 -15.15 12.88
C LYS A 443 27.02 -15.69 13.20
N ASP A 444 27.10 -16.71 14.08
CA ASP A 444 28.36 -17.23 14.57
C ASP A 444 29.03 -18.19 13.58
N PHE A 445 28.29 -18.64 12.56
CA PHE A 445 28.78 -19.48 11.47
C PHE A 445 27.94 -19.27 10.22
N GLY A 446 28.38 -19.82 9.08
CA GLY A 446 27.69 -19.63 7.79
C GLY A 446 26.60 -20.67 7.55
N ASP A 447 26.03 -20.64 6.34
CA ASP A 447 25.05 -21.60 5.86
C ASP A 447 25.73 -22.94 5.57
N VAL A 448 25.13 -24.05 6.05
CA VAL A 448 25.71 -25.38 5.91
C VAL A 448 24.67 -26.40 5.47
N SER A 449 24.96 -27.10 4.38
CA SER A 449 24.20 -28.22 3.86
C SER A 449 25.04 -29.51 4.00
N VAL A 450 24.52 -30.51 4.71
CA VAL A 450 25.14 -31.81 4.85
C VAL A 450 24.25 -32.88 4.26
N ARG A 451 24.75 -33.59 3.24
CA ARG A 451 24.05 -34.72 2.67
C ARG A 451 24.10 -35.91 3.60
N THR A 452 22.97 -36.53 3.82
CA THR A 452 22.82 -37.79 4.56
C THR A 452 22.67 -38.96 3.57
N ALA A 453 22.30 -40.15 4.05
CA ALA A 453 22.14 -41.29 3.15
C ALA A 453 21.08 -41.08 2.05
N GLU A 454 19.95 -40.48 2.41
CA GLU A 454 18.80 -40.30 1.50
C GLU A 454 18.37 -38.83 1.39
N GLY A 455 18.66 -37.98 2.40
CA GLY A 455 18.22 -36.58 2.48
C GLY A 455 19.35 -35.57 2.64
N THR A 456 19.00 -34.36 2.99
CA THR A 456 19.94 -33.26 3.28
C THR A 456 19.53 -32.54 4.56
N LEU A 457 20.46 -32.30 5.45
CA LEU A 457 20.30 -31.51 6.67
C LEU A 457 20.89 -30.10 6.44
N ASN A 458 20.06 -29.06 6.62
CA ASN A 458 20.46 -27.67 6.48
C ASN A 458 20.43 -26.95 7.83
N PHE A 459 21.47 -26.20 8.14
CA PHE A 459 21.61 -25.41 9.36
C PHE A 459 22.54 -24.21 9.15
N GLY A 460 22.55 -23.28 10.12
CA GLY A 460 23.17 -21.97 9.93
C GLY A 460 22.25 -21.02 9.16
N PRO A 461 22.52 -19.70 9.19
CA PRO A 461 21.64 -18.72 8.59
C PRO A 461 21.46 -18.96 7.09
N ASP A 462 20.21 -18.86 6.60
CA ASP A 462 19.91 -18.95 5.16
C ASP A 462 20.84 -18.03 4.35
N SER A 463 21.51 -18.59 3.36
CA SER A 463 22.53 -17.91 2.55
C SER A 463 22.03 -16.60 1.89
N ASN A 464 20.73 -16.52 1.56
CA ASN A 464 20.12 -15.31 1.00
C ASN A 464 19.78 -14.25 2.06
N ARG A 465 20.00 -14.54 3.35
CA ARG A 465 19.62 -13.67 4.47
C ARG A 465 20.80 -13.21 5.31
N HIS A 466 22.02 -13.58 4.95
CA HIS A 466 23.23 -13.21 5.68
C HIS A 466 23.33 -11.71 5.94
N ALA A 467 23.01 -10.88 4.93
CA ALA A 467 22.82 -9.46 5.08
C ALA A 467 21.59 -9.05 4.26
N ASN A 468 20.47 -8.85 4.94
CA ASN A 468 19.19 -8.51 4.30
C ASN A 468 18.38 -7.56 5.18
N GLN A 469 18.32 -6.30 4.77
CA GLN A 469 17.57 -5.23 5.44
C GLN A 469 17.12 -4.20 4.42
N LEU A 470 15.88 -3.78 4.54
CA LEU A 470 15.28 -2.69 3.78
C LEU A 470 14.75 -1.63 4.74
N GLU A 471 15.12 -0.37 4.50
CA GLU A 471 14.46 0.79 5.08
C GLU A 471 13.93 1.65 3.94
N ASN A 472 12.71 2.15 4.07
CA ASN A 472 12.04 2.94 3.07
C ASN A 472 11.27 4.07 3.77
N ASP A 473 11.79 5.29 3.70
CA ASP A 473 11.19 6.49 4.27
C ASP A 473 10.51 7.29 3.17
N ASN A 474 9.21 7.51 3.26
CA ASN A 474 8.45 8.33 2.32
C ASN A 474 7.94 9.60 2.99
N PHE A 475 8.32 10.75 2.46
CA PHE A 475 7.84 12.07 2.86
C PHE A 475 6.99 12.66 1.75
N LYS A 476 5.78 13.12 2.11
CA LYS A 476 4.88 13.76 1.15
C LYS A 476 4.30 15.03 1.75
N ILE A 477 4.26 16.08 0.94
CA ILE A 477 3.60 17.34 1.26
C ILE A 477 2.72 17.75 0.09
N GLY A 478 1.51 18.22 0.40
CA GLY A 478 0.56 18.54 -0.62
C GLY A 478 -0.51 19.60 -0.27
N ALA A 479 -1.14 20.29 -1.30
CA ALA A 479 -2.36 21.11 -1.20
C ALA A 479 -3.26 21.04 -2.43
N ARG A 480 -4.53 21.08 -2.21
CA ARG A 480 -5.62 21.15 -3.18
C ARG A 480 -6.38 22.44 -2.97
N PHE A 481 -6.81 23.02 -4.06
CA PHE A 481 -7.65 24.20 -4.09
C PHE A 481 -8.85 23.95 -4.99
N ASP A 482 -10.04 24.25 -4.48
CA ASP A 482 -11.29 24.19 -5.21
C ASP A 482 -11.83 25.61 -5.37
N TYR A 483 -12.15 26.00 -6.59
CA TYR A 483 -12.68 27.32 -6.91
C TYR A 483 -13.90 27.23 -7.82
N LEU A 484 -15.06 27.63 -7.28
CA LEU A 484 -16.32 27.70 -8.03
C LEU A 484 -16.46 29.05 -8.70
N ILE A 485 -16.55 29.07 -10.04
CA ILE A 485 -16.76 30.29 -10.84
C ILE A 485 -17.81 30.09 -11.91
N GLY A 486 -19.00 30.64 -11.71
CA GLY A 486 -20.14 30.41 -12.60
C GLY A 486 -20.51 28.94 -12.67
N ASP A 487 -20.45 28.36 -13.86
CA ASP A 487 -20.76 26.94 -14.11
C ASP A 487 -19.48 26.07 -14.14
N HIS A 488 -18.33 26.59 -13.69
CA HIS A 488 -17.07 25.89 -13.64
C HIS A 488 -16.63 25.67 -12.19
N GLU A 489 -16.24 24.45 -11.85
CA GLU A 489 -15.54 24.10 -10.62
C GLU A 489 -14.10 23.74 -10.98
N ILE A 490 -13.19 24.67 -10.71
CA ILE A 490 -11.78 24.51 -11.01
C ILE A 490 -11.09 23.93 -9.79
N GLU A 491 -10.56 22.74 -9.94
CA GLU A 491 -9.66 22.14 -8.98
C GLU A 491 -8.23 22.25 -9.50
N PHE A 492 -7.30 22.67 -8.66
CA PHE A 492 -5.91 22.75 -9.04
C PHE A 492 -5.01 22.51 -7.87
N GLY A 493 -3.82 22.10 -8.24
CA GLY A 493 -2.92 21.90 -7.20
C GLY A 493 -1.53 21.29 -7.60
N GLY A 494 -0.55 20.86 -6.68
CA GLY A 494 0.84 20.25 -6.80
C GLY A 494 1.23 19.47 -5.54
N GLU A 495 1.95 18.39 -5.63
CA GLU A 495 2.47 17.55 -4.52
C GLU A 495 3.98 17.29 -4.74
N TYR A 496 4.73 17.23 -3.67
CA TYR A 496 6.08 16.68 -3.63
C TYR A 496 6.06 15.40 -2.80
N ASP A 497 6.57 14.35 -3.39
CA ASP A 497 6.64 13.01 -2.81
C ASP A 497 8.08 12.51 -2.95
N GLU A 498 8.77 12.24 -1.85
CA GLU A 498 10.15 11.75 -1.83
C GLU A 498 10.22 10.43 -1.09
N VAL A 499 10.86 9.46 -1.69
CA VAL A 499 11.20 8.20 -1.05
C VAL A 499 12.71 8.09 -0.90
N GLU A 500 13.21 7.89 0.33
CA GLU A 500 14.58 7.53 0.63
C GLU A 500 14.63 6.01 0.82
N VAL A 501 15.56 5.33 0.14
CA VAL A 501 15.74 3.88 0.19
C VAL A 501 17.12 3.54 0.72
N TYR A 502 17.16 2.66 1.72
CA TYR A 502 18.33 1.90 2.12
C TYR A 502 18.03 0.42 1.95
N ASN A 503 18.77 -0.27 1.08
CA ASN A 503 18.59 -1.70 0.87
C ASN A 503 19.94 -2.40 0.84
N VAL A 504 20.17 -3.30 1.79
CA VAL A 504 21.29 -4.24 1.76
C VAL A 504 20.75 -5.64 1.48
N PHE A 505 21.26 -6.26 0.43
CA PHE A 505 20.98 -7.63 0.06
C PHE A 505 22.26 -8.27 -0.45
N VAL A 506 23.00 -8.91 0.46
CA VAL A 506 24.25 -9.58 0.14
C VAL A 506 24.14 -11.04 0.62
N ARG A 507 24.16 -11.91 -0.38
CA ARG A 507 24.08 -13.37 -0.15
C ARG A 507 25.45 -13.91 0.27
N ASN A 508 25.45 -15.05 0.92
CA ASN A 508 26.68 -15.80 1.24
C ASN A 508 27.77 -15.00 1.99
N SER A 509 27.45 -13.83 2.59
CA SER A 509 28.44 -12.97 3.24
C SER A 509 29.04 -13.54 4.52
N LEU A 510 28.49 -14.62 5.06
CA LEU A 510 29.03 -15.41 6.16
C LEU A 510 29.67 -16.74 5.67
N GLY A 511 29.69 -16.96 4.34
CA GLY A 511 30.08 -18.25 3.72
C GLY A 511 28.91 -19.25 3.65
N SER A 512 28.91 -20.07 2.62
CA SER A 512 27.99 -21.20 2.46
C SER A 512 28.75 -22.43 2.03
N TRP A 513 28.58 -23.53 2.76
CA TRP A 513 29.31 -24.78 2.56
C TRP A 513 28.37 -25.93 2.27
N SER A 514 28.71 -26.79 1.32
CA SER A 514 28.04 -28.06 1.05
C SER A 514 28.99 -29.23 1.31
N PHE A 515 28.49 -30.28 1.95
CA PHE A 515 29.21 -31.51 2.22
C PHE A 515 28.45 -32.71 1.65
N GLU A 516 29.13 -33.57 0.88
CA GLU A 516 28.51 -34.74 0.21
C GLU A 516 28.20 -35.91 1.16
N SER A 517 28.74 -35.87 2.38
CA SER A 517 28.45 -36.84 3.41
C SER A 517 28.69 -36.28 4.81
N ILE A 518 28.16 -36.99 5.84
CA ILE A 518 28.45 -36.68 7.24
C ILE A 518 29.94 -36.87 7.55
N ASP A 519 30.59 -37.85 6.90
CA ASP A 519 32.03 -38.10 7.08
C ASP A 519 32.85 -36.93 6.47
N ASP A 520 32.44 -36.35 5.36
CA ASP A 520 33.08 -35.16 4.77
C ASP A 520 32.91 -33.95 5.68
N PHE A 521 31.74 -33.79 6.30
CA PHE A 521 31.52 -32.76 7.34
C PHE A 521 32.43 -32.98 8.56
N GLU A 522 32.55 -34.19 9.04
CA GLU A 522 33.45 -34.55 10.15
C GLU A 522 34.92 -34.25 9.82
N ASN A 523 35.34 -34.43 8.56
CA ASN A 523 36.71 -34.19 8.11
C ASN A 523 36.94 -32.72 7.63
N GLY A 524 35.91 -31.89 7.61
CA GLY A 524 35.98 -30.53 7.10
C GLY A 524 36.28 -30.43 5.60
N THR A 525 35.85 -31.44 4.81
CA THR A 525 36.08 -31.50 3.37
C THR A 525 34.79 -31.12 2.63
N ALA A 526 34.64 -29.85 2.29
CA ALA A 526 33.47 -29.35 1.57
C ALA A 526 33.55 -29.74 0.09
N SER A 527 32.39 -30.00 -0.53
CA SER A 527 32.25 -30.20 -1.97
C SER A 527 32.08 -28.89 -2.70
N GLU A 528 31.44 -27.91 -2.04
CA GLU A 528 31.21 -26.58 -2.59
C GLU A 528 31.35 -25.52 -1.48
N PHE A 529 31.80 -24.35 -1.90
CA PHE A 529 31.85 -23.16 -1.06
C PHE A 529 31.47 -21.92 -1.88
N PHE A 530 30.65 -21.05 -1.30
CA PHE A 530 30.24 -19.77 -1.89
C PHE A 530 30.52 -18.64 -0.90
N TYR A 531 31.03 -17.54 -1.42
CA TYR A 531 31.19 -16.29 -0.71
C TYR A 531 30.96 -15.11 -1.66
N GLU A 532 30.13 -14.17 -1.23
CA GLU A 532 29.82 -12.95 -1.94
C GLU A 532 29.76 -11.83 -0.90
N ASN A 533 30.42 -10.71 -1.17
CA ASN A 533 30.40 -9.55 -0.28
C ASN A 533 30.81 -8.28 -1.05
N ALA A 534 30.72 -7.11 -0.41
CA ALA A 534 31.47 -5.97 -0.92
C ALA A 534 32.98 -6.32 -0.93
N TYR A 535 33.73 -5.76 -1.87
CA TYR A 535 35.17 -5.99 -1.95
C TYR A 535 35.91 -5.60 -0.65
N THR A 536 35.30 -4.78 0.20
CA THR A 536 35.76 -4.41 1.55
C THR A 536 35.50 -5.46 2.60
N ASN A 537 34.78 -6.54 2.29
CA ASN A 537 34.24 -7.54 3.22
C ASN A 537 33.24 -6.99 4.25
N ASP A 538 32.69 -5.80 4.05
CA ASP A 538 31.56 -5.26 4.81
C ASP A 538 30.32 -5.17 3.91
N ALA A 539 29.32 -6.00 4.16
CA ALA A 539 28.10 -6.07 3.34
C ALA A 539 27.37 -4.73 3.26
N ASN A 540 27.49 -3.86 4.27
CA ASN A 540 26.86 -2.53 4.26
C ASN A 540 27.44 -1.58 3.21
N ASP A 541 28.68 -1.84 2.73
CA ASP A 541 29.29 -1.06 1.66
C ASP A 541 28.65 -1.34 0.29
N ALA A 542 28.00 -2.51 0.13
CA ALA A 542 27.23 -2.89 -1.05
C ALA A 542 25.74 -2.49 -0.96
N ALA A 543 25.32 -1.77 0.09
CA ALA A 543 23.95 -1.34 0.22
C ALA A 543 23.59 -0.28 -0.83
N ALA A 544 22.46 -0.46 -1.52
CA ALA A 544 21.83 0.58 -2.32
C ALA A 544 21.32 1.70 -1.40
N LYS A 545 21.71 2.94 -1.71
CA LYS A 545 21.29 4.15 -0.98
C LYS A 545 20.94 5.22 -1.99
N PHE A 546 19.67 5.61 -2.05
CA PHE A 546 19.24 6.65 -2.98
C PHE A 546 17.94 7.30 -2.52
N SER A 547 17.71 8.52 -3.01
CA SER A 547 16.46 9.26 -2.88
C SER A 547 15.83 9.44 -4.26
N LEU A 548 14.51 9.30 -4.33
CA LEU A 548 13.72 9.54 -5.53
C LEU A 548 12.56 10.45 -5.18
N GLY A 549 12.66 11.70 -5.64
CA GLY A 549 11.60 12.69 -5.56
C GLY A 549 10.67 12.63 -6.77
N GLN A 550 9.43 13.08 -6.59
CA GLN A 550 8.48 13.29 -7.66
C GLN A 550 7.68 14.56 -7.40
N ILE A 551 7.67 15.46 -8.37
CA ILE A 551 6.84 16.65 -8.40
C ILE A 551 5.62 16.35 -9.27
N ASN A 552 4.43 16.53 -8.71
CA ASN A 552 3.16 16.36 -9.39
C ASN A 552 2.42 17.69 -9.40
N LEU A 553 1.87 18.12 -10.55
CA LEU A 553 1.04 19.31 -10.71
C LEU A 553 -0.21 18.95 -11.49
N TYR A 554 -1.37 19.53 -11.15
CA TYR A 554 -2.57 19.28 -11.92
C TYR A 554 -3.54 20.47 -11.93
N VAL A 555 -4.44 20.41 -12.88
CA VAL A 555 -5.64 21.24 -12.97
C VAL A 555 -6.77 20.43 -13.57
N GLN A 556 -7.95 20.58 -13.00
CA GLN A 556 -9.20 19.96 -13.44
C GLN A 556 -10.26 21.05 -13.54
N ASP A 557 -11.04 21.05 -14.59
CA ASP A 557 -12.26 21.87 -14.74
C ASP A 557 -13.47 20.94 -14.87
N ASN A 558 -14.35 20.96 -13.90
CA ASN A 558 -15.65 20.28 -13.94
C ASN A 558 -16.69 21.31 -14.41
N TRP A 559 -16.94 21.33 -15.72
CA TRP A 559 -17.85 22.28 -16.36
C TRP A 559 -19.28 21.75 -16.45
N TYR A 560 -20.19 22.40 -15.75
CA TYR A 560 -21.63 22.13 -15.77
C TYR A 560 -22.25 22.77 -17.01
N LEU A 561 -22.25 22.03 -18.14
CA LEU A 561 -22.81 22.53 -19.42
C LEU A 561 -24.29 22.94 -19.31
N ASN A 562 -25.02 22.22 -18.46
CA ASN A 562 -26.38 22.48 -18.03
C ASN A 562 -26.76 21.53 -16.86
N ASP A 563 -27.99 21.60 -16.33
CA ASP A 563 -28.47 20.82 -15.22
C ASP A 563 -28.33 19.28 -15.40
N SER A 564 -28.21 18.81 -16.65
CA SER A 564 -28.17 17.39 -17.00
C SER A 564 -26.84 16.92 -17.58
N MET A 565 -25.88 17.82 -17.86
CA MET A 565 -24.62 17.47 -18.54
C MET A 565 -23.42 18.09 -17.86
N GLU A 566 -22.38 17.28 -17.66
CA GLU A 566 -21.09 17.69 -17.12
C GLU A 566 -19.95 17.23 -18.01
N LEU A 567 -18.93 18.06 -18.11
CA LEU A 567 -17.69 17.80 -18.83
C LEU A 567 -16.50 18.08 -17.92
N GLY A 568 -15.75 17.02 -17.60
CA GLY A 568 -14.47 17.12 -16.89
C GLY A 568 -13.31 17.24 -17.86
N LEU A 569 -12.42 18.21 -17.64
CA LEU A 569 -11.20 18.44 -18.42
C LEU A 569 -10.02 18.55 -17.50
N GLY A 570 -9.14 17.54 -17.51
CA GLY A 570 -8.01 17.42 -16.58
C GLY A 570 -6.65 17.34 -17.29
N LEU A 571 -5.66 17.93 -16.66
CA LEU A 571 -4.26 17.78 -17.04
C LEU A 571 -3.42 17.59 -15.78
N ARG A 572 -2.65 16.51 -15.73
CA ARG A 572 -1.64 16.25 -14.71
C ARG A 572 -0.25 16.22 -15.34
N TYR A 573 0.73 16.75 -14.64
CA TYR A 573 2.15 16.74 -14.99
C TYR A 573 2.91 16.08 -13.85
N GLU A 574 3.77 15.10 -14.15
CA GLU A 574 4.63 14.42 -13.19
C GLU A 574 6.07 14.52 -13.66
N ARG A 575 7.00 14.80 -12.72
CA ARG A 575 8.43 14.87 -12.98
C ARG A 575 9.22 14.22 -11.86
N TYR A 576 10.15 13.37 -12.22
CA TYR A 576 11.10 12.78 -11.28
C TYR A 576 12.29 13.71 -11.00
N ASP A 577 12.77 13.67 -9.76
CA ASP A 577 13.93 14.38 -9.24
C ASP A 577 14.82 13.40 -8.44
N SER A 578 16.05 13.18 -8.86
CA SER A 578 16.97 12.23 -8.21
C SER A 578 18.41 12.61 -8.52
N SER A 579 19.16 13.03 -7.49
CA SER A 579 20.57 13.38 -7.63
C SER A 579 21.52 12.19 -7.49
N ASP A 580 21.04 11.08 -6.92
CA ASP A 580 21.86 9.94 -6.56
C ASP A 580 22.16 9.06 -7.77
N LYS A 581 23.37 8.51 -7.81
CA LYS A 581 23.88 7.69 -8.92
C LYS A 581 24.62 6.47 -8.39
N PRO A 582 24.51 5.32 -9.08
CA PRO A 582 25.33 4.16 -8.78
C PRO A 582 26.85 4.45 -8.89
N THR A 583 27.68 3.60 -8.31
CA THR A 583 29.13 3.65 -8.54
C THR A 583 29.42 3.46 -10.02
N LEU A 584 30.29 4.32 -10.59
CA LEU A 584 30.63 4.23 -11.99
C LEU A 584 31.47 2.96 -12.26
N ASN A 585 31.05 2.18 -13.24
CA ASN A 585 31.82 1.07 -13.80
C ASN A 585 32.36 1.47 -15.17
N GLU A 586 33.68 1.82 -15.22
CA GLU A 586 34.31 2.26 -16.46
C GLU A 586 34.36 1.14 -17.51
N ASN A 587 34.52 -0.12 -17.10
CA ASN A 587 34.51 -1.27 -18.00
C ASN A 587 33.15 -1.46 -18.68
N PHE A 588 32.05 -1.22 -17.95
CA PHE A 588 30.72 -1.21 -18.52
C PHE A 588 30.57 -0.13 -19.59
N VAL A 589 31.02 1.10 -19.29
CA VAL A 589 30.97 2.21 -20.26
C VAL A 589 31.78 1.90 -21.52
N GLU A 590 32.98 1.34 -21.37
CA GLU A 590 33.83 0.97 -22.52
C GLU A 590 33.19 -0.14 -23.39
N ARG A 591 32.52 -1.10 -22.74
CA ARG A 591 31.88 -2.27 -23.37
C ARG A 591 30.59 -1.92 -24.09
N TYR A 592 29.73 -1.13 -23.48
CA TYR A 592 28.35 -0.89 -23.96
C TYR A 592 28.12 0.52 -24.53
N GLY A 593 29.05 1.49 -24.31
CA GLY A 593 29.00 2.84 -24.89
C GLY A 593 28.03 3.80 -24.21
N PHE A 594 27.47 3.45 -23.03
CA PHE A 594 26.67 4.34 -22.18
C PHE A 594 27.02 4.11 -20.71
N SER A 595 26.61 5.03 -19.83
CA SER A 595 26.93 4.98 -18.40
C SER A 595 25.97 4.08 -17.64
N ASN A 596 26.48 3.28 -16.66
CA ASN A 596 25.63 2.61 -15.67
C ASN A 596 25.05 3.58 -14.62
N GLN A 597 25.41 4.87 -14.69
CA GLN A 597 24.92 5.92 -13.78
C GLN A 597 23.65 6.63 -14.28
N GLU A 598 22.98 6.11 -15.31
CA GLU A 598 21.66 6.63 -15.70
C GLU A 598 20.65 6.45 -14.56
N ASN A 599 19.82 7.48 -14.34
CA ASN A 599 18.79 7.50 -13.32
C ASN A 599 17.49 8.13 -13.86
N LEU A 600 16.50 8.33 -13.00
CA LEU A 600 15.21 8.89 -13.42
C LEU A 600 15.15 10.43 -13.38
N ASP A 601 16.25 11.11 -13.02
CA ASP A 601 16.28 12.56 -12.87
C ASP A 601 15.86 13.29 -14.15
N GLY A 602 14.89 14.21 -14.00
CA GLY A 602 14.38 15.04 -15.09
C GLY A 602 13.38 14.36 -16.02
N LEU A 603 13.12 13.06 -15.89
CA LEU A 603 12.07 12.41 -16.66
C LEU A 603 10.70 12.97 -16.27
N ASP A 604 9.90 13.31 -17.26
CA ASP A 604 8.56 13.89 -17.05
C ASP A 604 7.48 13.29 -17.96
N ILE A 605 6.23 13.48 -17.57
CA ILE A 605 5.09 12.98 -18.34
C ILE A 605 3.86 13.89 -18.17
N PHE A 606 3.11 14.09 -19.27
CA PHE A 606 1.80 14.73 -19.27
C PHE A 606 0.69 13.69 -19.36
N LEU A 607 -0.31 13.81 -18.49
CA LEU A 607 -1.41 12.88 -18.29
C LEU A 607 -2.75 13.60 -18.50
N PRO A 608 -3.17 13.86 -19.76
CA PRO A 608 -4.46 14.48 -20.05
C PRO A 608 -5.61 13.51 -19.77
N ARG A 609 -6.73 14.08 -19.30
CA ARG A 609 -7.95 13.34 -18.99
C ARG A 609 -9.18 14.14 -19.45
N VAL A 610 -10.20 13.44 -19.88
CA VAL A 610 -11.50 13.97 -20.20
C VAL A 610 -12.57 13.01 -19.77
N ASP A 611 -13.62 13.52 -19.16
CA ASP A 611 -14.80 12.76 -18.80
C ASP A 611 -16.07 13.53 -19.12
N PHE A 612 -17.16 12.79 -19.31
CA PHE A 612 -18.46 13.30 -19.63
C PHE A 612 -19.54 12.50 -18.90
N LYS A 613 -20.46 13.21 -18.27
CA LYS A 613 -21.60 12.63 -17.59
C LYS A 613 -22.89 13.29 -18.09
N TRP A 614 -23.87 12.48 -18.43
CA TRP A 614 -25.17 12.91 -18.89
C TRP A 614 -26.28 12.21 -18.12
N PHE A 615 -27.02 12.97 -17.34
CA PHE A 615 -28.27 12.57 -16.70
C PHE A 615 -29.39 12.62 -17.74
N ALA A 616 -29.49 11.56 -18.55
CA ALA A 616 -30.39 11.51 -19.70
C ALA A 616 -31.87 11.45 -19.31
N ALA A 617 -32.16 10.90 -18.12
CA ALA A 617 -33.45 10.88 -17.46
C ALA A 617 -33.23 10.69 -15.95
N ASP A 618 -34.26 10.77 -15.12
CA ASP A 618 -34.20 10.58 -13.67
C ASP A 618 -33.68 9.18 -13.27
N ASP A 619 -33.80 8.24 -14.19
CA ASP A 619 -33.43 6.84 -14.02
C ASP A 619 -32.30 6.38 -14.96
N VAL A 620 -31.70 7.28 -15.76
CA VAL A 620 -30.63 6.94 -16.74
C VAL A 620 -29.46 7.90 -16.67
N VAL A 621 -28.26 7.39 -16.40
CA VAL A 621 -27.00 8.15 -16.50
C VAL A 621 -26.08 7.51 -17.53
N VAL A 622 -25.60 8.33 -18.47
CA VAL A 622 -24.59 7.94 -19.46
C VAL A 622 -23.25 8.53 -19.07
N ARG A 623 -22.20 7.71 -19.07
CA ARG A 623 -20.84 8.12 -18.72
C ARG A 623 -19.86 7.77 -19.83
N ALA A 624 -18.91 8.65 -20.09
CA ALA A 624 -17.81 8.40 -21.01
C ALA A 624 -16.55 9.09 -20.51
N GLY A 625 -15.39 8.49 -20.75
CA GLY A 625 -14.13 9.11 -20.36
C GLY A 625 -12.96 8.52 -21.14
N ALA A 626 -11.90 9.31 -21.25
CA ALA A 626 -10.61 8.88 -21.77
C ALA A 626 -9.48 9.63 -21.07
N GLY A 627 -8.38 8.95 -20.78
CA GLY A 627 -7.24 9.58 -20.12
C GLY A 627 -5.98 8.74 -20.20
N ARG A 628 -4.86 9.40 -19.90
CA ARG A 628 -3.55 8.78 -19.75
C ARG A 628 -3.20 8.69 -18.26
N PHE A 629 -2.72 7.53 -17.85
CA PHE A 629 -2.36 7.23 -16.45
C PHE A 629 -0.93 6.71 -16.37
N SER A 630 -0.22 7.07 -15.31
CA SER A 630 1.13 6.59 -14.99
C SER A 630 1.18 6.20 -13.53
N GLY A 631 2.04 5.25 -13.18
CA GLY A 631 2.25 4.85 -11.80
C GLY A 631 2.91 3.51 -11.65
N GLY A 632 2.99 3.07 -10.39
CA GLY A 632 3.76 1.92 -9.98
C GLY A 632 5.24 2.27 -9.84
N ARG A 633 5.80 2.00 -8.65
CA ARG A 633 7.19 2.33 -8.32
C ARG A 633 7.90 1.07 -7.83
N PRO A 634 8.26 0.10 -8.72
CA PRO A 634 9.07 -1.03 -8.29
C PRO A 634 10.51 -0.56 -8.04
N ASN A 635 10.72 0.12 -6.91
CA ASN A 635 12.03 0.70 -6.56
C ASN A 635 13.13 -0.35 -6.41
N VAL A 636 12.76 -1.64 -6.27
CA VAL A 636 13.70 -2.76 -6.31
C VAL A 636 14.52 -2.77 -7.61
N TRP A 637 13.93 -2.38 -8.75
CA TRP A 637 14.67 -2.34 -10.02
C TRP A 637 15.67 -1.18 -10.08
N ILE A 638 15.33 -0.05 -9.44
CA ILE A 638 16.26 1.07 -9.29
C ILE A 638 17.36 0.68 -8.29
N SER A 639 16.97 0.08 -7.14
CA SER A 639 17.90 -0.43 -6.14
C SER A 639 18.95 -1.38 -6.74
N ASN A 640 18.51 -2.27 -7.66
CA ASN A 640 19.42 -3.21 -8.33
C ASN A 640 20.51 -2.50 -9.16
N SER A 641 20.28 -1.29 -9.69
CA SER A 641 21.33 -0.55 -10.38
C SER A 641 22.38 0.02 -9.43
N PHE A 642 22.03 0.20 -8.14
CA PHE A 642 22.97 0.64 -7.10
C PHE A 642 23.71 -0.53 -6.46
N SER A 643 23.04 -1.61 -6.12
CA SER A 643 23.66 -2.79 -5.49
C SER A 643 24.46 -3.63 -6.47
N ASN A 644 23.98 -3.77 -7.72
CA ASN A 644 24.66 -4.49 -8.80
C ASN A 644 25.32 -3.49 -9.76
N ASP A 645 26.23 -2.67 -9.26
CA ASP A 645 26.98 -1.70 -10.04
C ASP A 645 28.17 -2.35 -10.82
N GLY A 646 28.40 -3.66 -10.58
CA GLY A 646 29.48 -4.44 -11.16
C GLY A 646 30.86 -4.12 -10.58
N TYR A 647 30.94 -3.22 -9.60
CA TYR A 647 32.17 -2.78 -8.98
C TYR A 647 32.28 -3.11 -7.49
N THR A 648 31.21 -2.84 -6.74
CA THR A 648 31.21 -2.91 -5.28
C THR A 648 30.93 -4.32 -4.75
N LEU A 649 29.86 -4.96 -5.23
CA LEU A 649 29.49 -6.32 -4.87
C LEU A 649 30.25 -7.31 -5.75
N VAL A 650 30.97 -8.24 -5.13
CA VAL A 650 31.81 -9.20 -5.82
C VAL A 650 31.69 -10.60 -5.22
N GLN A 651 31.75 -11.61 -6.06
CA GLN A 651 31.95 -13.00 -5.66
C GLN A 651 33.45 -13.28 -5.62
N PHE A 652 33.90 -14.15 -4.69
CA PHE A 652 35.29 -14.51 -4.68
C PHE A 652 35.67 -15.30 -5.94
N ASP A 653 36.83 -14.98 -6.49
CA ASP A 653 37.35 -15.64 -7.67
C ASP A 653 37.99 -16.98 -7.29
N ARG A 654 37.36 -18.08 -7.71
CA ARG A 654 37.81 -19.45 -7.45
C ARG A 654 39.16 -19.76 -8.09
N ASP A 655 39.51 -19.07 -9.16
CA ASP A 655 40.81 -19.25 -9.84
C ASP A 655 41.96 -18.50 -9.11
N ALA A 656 41.61 -17.50 -8.30
CA ALA A 656 42.59 -16.71 -7.52
C ALA A 656 42.98 -17.39 -6.19
N VAL A 657 42.21 -18.34 -5.69
CA VAL A 657 42.43 -19.02 -4.39
C VAL A 657 42.60 -20.50 -4.62
N ALA A 658 43.60 -21.12 -3.98
CA ALA A 658 43.78 -22.56 -4.11
C ALA A 658 42.57 -23.34 -3.53
N GLU A 659 42.09 -24.33 -4.30
CA GLU A 659 40.90 -25.12 -3.93
C GLU A 659 41.07 -25.75 -2.53
N SER A 660 42.27 -26.17 -2.16
CA SER A 660 42.56 -26.70 -0.81
C SER A 660 42.28 -25.70 0.32
N ASP A 661 42.31 -24.39 0.03
CA ASP A 661 42.21 -23.36 1.06
C ASP A 661 40.75 -22.99 1.38
N TYR A 662 39.80 -23.35 0.49
CA TYR A 662 38.38 -23.09 0.70
C TYR A 662 37.48 -24.35 0.68
N LEU A 663 38.04 -25.55 0.39
CA LEU A 663 37.30 -26.83 0.45
C LEU A 663 37.85 -27.80 1.48
N ASN A 664 39.15 -27.78 1.81
CA ASN A 664 39.74 -28.76 2.75
C ASN A 664 40.01 -28.14 4.09
N ASN A 665 39.80 -28.92 5.16
CA ASN A 665 39.98 -28.56 6.57
C ASN A 665 39.18 -27.26 6.90
N GLN A 666 37.97 -27.18 6.42
CA GLN A 666 37.11 -26.00 6.60
C GLN A 666 36.60 -25.89 8.03
N ASP A 667 36.62 -24.67 8.54
CA ASP A 667 35.94 -24.26 9.77
C ASP A 667 34.72 -23.40 9.35
N VAL A 668 33.54 -23.98 9.44
CA VAL A 668 32.29 -23.32 9.02
C VAL A 668 31.91 -22.10 9.86
N SER A 669 32.65 -21.84 10.97
CA SER A 669 32.44 -20.66 11.82
C SER A 669 33.12 -19.39 11.25
N GLN A 670 33.92 -19.50 10.19
CA GLN A 670 34.62 -18.36 9.62
C GLN A 670 34.94 -18.55 8.13
N VAL A 671 34.81 -17.48 7.36
CA VAL A 671 35.26 -17.45 5.96
C VAL A 671 36.79 -17.57 5.94
N PRO A 672 37.38 -18.42 5.06
CA PRO A 672 38.82 -18.56 4.95
C PRO A 672 39.53 -17.22 4.64
N GLN A 673 40.63 -16.93 5.34
CA GLN A 673 41.34 -15.66 5.20
C GLN A 673 41.85 -15.45 3.76
N SER A 674 42.26 -16.50 3.06
CA SER A 674 42.67 -16.45 1.65
C SER A 674 41.55 -15.97 0.72
N VAL A 675 40.30 -16.31 1.03
CA VAL A 675 39.10 -15.84 0.33
C VAL A 675 38.87 -14.35 0.62
N LEU A 676 38.90 -13.95 1.90
CA LEU A 676 38.78 -12.54 2.30
C LEU A 676 39.84 -11.65 1.64
N ASP A 677 41.10 -12.13 1.58
CA ASP A 677 42.22 -11.41 0.97
C ASP A 677 42.12 -11.33 -0.57
N SER A 678 41.33 -12.20 -1.20
CA SER A 678 41.15 -12.24 -2.66
C SER A 678 40.09 -11.26 -3.15
N MET A 679 39.26 -10.71 -2.25
CA MET A 679 38.19 -9.80 -2.62
C MET A 679 38.73 -8.47 -3.12
N VAL A 680 38.48 -8.16 -4.38
CA VAL A 680 38.91 -6.92 -5.04
C VAL A 680 37.73 -6.32 -5.81
N ALA A 681 37.68 -4.99 -5.85
CA ALA A 681 36.72 -4.29 -6.68
C ALA A 681 36.84 -4.79 -8.14
N GLY A 682 35.71 -5.14 -8.73
CA GLY A 682 35.68 -5.97 -9.93
C GLY A 682 34.95 -5.38 -11.13
N ASP A 683 34.72 -6.26 -12.08
CA ASP A 683 33.90 -6.06 -13.28
C ASP A 683 32.81 -7.17 -13.29
N GLY A 684 31.96 -7.14 -12.27
CA GLY A 684 30.86 -8.10 -12.06
C GLY A 684 29.59 -7.75 -12.85
N ASP A 685 28.54 -8.48 -12.52
CA ASP A 685 27.21 -8.25 -13.11
C ASP A 685 26.74 -6.82 -12.85
N THR A 686 26.36 -6.12 -13.91
CA THR A 686 25.97 -4.71 -13.84
C THR A 686 24.52 -4.53 -14.29
N ASN A 687 23.70 -3.95 -13.43
CA ASN A 687 22.36 -3.49 -13.78
C ASN A 687 22.39 -1.98 -14.06
N SER A 688 21.76 -1.54 -15.14
CA SER A 688 21.67 -0.13 -15.49
C SER A 688 20.32 0.23 -16.07
N ILE A 689 19.96 1.50 -15.99
CA ILE A 689 18.79 2.07 -16.64
C ILE A 689 19.15 2.42 -18.08
N ASP A 690 18.29 2.07 -19.05
CA ASP A 690 18.49 2.44 -20.45
C ASP A 690 18.46 3.98 -20.58
N PRO A 691 19.44 4.61 -21.27
CA PRO A 691 19.45 6.06 -21.51
C PRO A 691 18.19 6.59 -22.22
N ASN A 692 17.46 5.73 -22.92
CA ASN A 692 16.22 6.07 -23.60
C ASN A 692 14.98 5.59 -22.83
N TYR A 693 15.11 5.34 -21.53
CA TYR A 693 13.99 4.92 -20.71
C TYR A 693 12.90 6.01 -20.67
N GLU A 694 11.66 5.62 -20.93
CA GLU A 694 10.48 6.47 -20.85
C GLU A 694 9.57 6.00 -19.71
N ILE A 695 8.84 6.94 -19.10
CA ILE A 695 7.92 6.63 -18.00
C ILE A 695 6.74 5.80 -18.53
N PRO A 696 6.52 4.58 -18.01
CA PRO A 696 5.40 3.74 -18.43
C PRO A 696 4.06 4.42 -18.19
N SER A 697 3.14 4.24 -19.12
CA SER A 697 1.82 4.82 -19.02
C SER A 697 0.78 3.99 -19.78
N ASP A 698 -0.48 4.16 -19.39
CA ASP A 698 -1.63 3.52 -20.00
C ASP A 698 -2.64 4.57 -20.46
N TRP A 699 -3.14 4.39 -21.68
CA TRP A 699 -4.37 5.08 -22.11
C TRP A 699 -5.57 4.22 -21.78
N VAL A 700 -6.57 4.82 -21.16
CA VAL A 700 -7.85 4.18 -20.84
C VAL A 700 -8.97 4.96 -21.48
N ALA A 701 -9.89 4.26 -22.13
CA ALA A 701 -11.15 4.83 -22.59
C ALA A 701 -12.32 3.96 -22.13
N ARG A 702 -13.42 4.60 -21.74
CA ARG A 702 -14.59 3.95 -21.18
C ARG A 702 -15.89 4.62 -21.64
N VAL A 703 -16.93 3.79 -21.79
CA VAL A 703 -18.33 4.23 -21.97
C VAL A 703 -19.21 3.32 -21.13
N GLY A 704 -20.12 3.92 -20.36
CA GLY A 704 -21.04 3.20 -19.49
C GLY A 704 -22.43 3.84 -19.45
N VAL A 705 -23.41 3.04 -19.06
CA VAL A 705 -24.79 3.45 -18.79
C VAL A 705 -25.23 2.83 -17.48
N ASP A 706 -25.78 3.63 -16.59
CA ASP A 706 -26.48 3.19 -15.40
C ASP A 706 -27.97 3.40 -15.59
N TYR A 707 -28.75 2.38 -15.25
CA TYR A 707 -30.20 2.38 -15.35
C TYR A 707 -30.85 1.87 -14.09
N ARG A 708 -31.72 2.68 -13.49
CA ARG A 708 -32.55 2.30 -12.35
C ARG A 708 -33.95 1.95 -12.82
N PHE A 709 -34.52 0.87 -12.30
CA PHE A 709 -35.83 0.38 -12.69
C PHE A 709 -36.50 -0.43 -11.59
N ASP A 710 -37.83 -0.45 -11.63
CA ASP A 710 -38.63 -1.27 -10.74
C ASP A 710 -39.10 -2.51 -11.47
N ILE A 711 -39.17 -3.64 -10.76
CA ILE A 711 -39.76 -4.88 -11.26
C ILE A 711 -41.08 -5.13 -10.51
N PRO A 712 -42.25 -4.93 -11.15
CA PRO A 712 -43.53 -5.09 -10.49
C PRO A 712 -43.68 -6.47 -9.86
N GLY A 713 -43.97 -6.50 -8.55
CA GLY A 713 -44.15 -7.72 -7.79
C GLY A 713 -42.87 -8.44 -7.33
N VAL A 714 -41.71 -7.86 -7.60
CA VAL A 714 -40.39 -8.36 -7.13
C VAL A 714 -39.74 -7.36 -6.19
N GLY A 715 -39.66 -6.08 -6.56
CA GLY A 715 -39.07 -5.02 -5.77
C GLY A 715 -38.85 -3.75 -6.59
N ASP A 716 -38.50 -2.68 -5.89
CA ASP A 716 -38.24 -1.37 -6.45
C ASP A 716 -36.75 -1.06 -6.38
N ASP A 717 -36.28 -0.05 -7.12
CA ASP A 717 -34.91 0.47 -7.11
C ASP A 717 -33.79 -0.51 -7.54
N PHE A 718 -34.07 -1.39 -8.51
CA PHE A 718 -33.01 -2.20 -9.12
C PHE A 718 -32.06 -1.33 -9.94
N ASN A 719 -30.75 -1.49 -9.74
CA ASN A 719 -29.72 -0.82 -10.51
C ASN A 719 -29.06 -1.79 -11.49
N MET A 720 -28.89 -1.35 -12.74
CA MET A 720 -28.14 -2.06 -13.77
C MET A 720 -27.08 -1.15 -14.36
N THR A 721 -25.83 -1.57 -14.33
CA THR A 721 -24.71 -0.91 -15.00
C THR A 721 -24.24 -1.76 -16.17
N ALA A 722 -24.12 -1.14 -17.34
CA ALA A 722 -23.46 -1.73 -18.50
C ALA A 722 -22.30 -0.83 -18.91
N GLU A 723 -21.09 -1.42 -18.99
CA GLU A 723 -19.87 -0.65 -19.26
C GLU A 723 -18.93 -1.41 -20.19
N VAL A 724 -18.23 -0.64 -21.05
CA VAL A 724 -17.13 -1.12 -21.86
C VAL A 724 -15.91 -0.24 -21.58
N MET A 725 -14.82 -0.87 -21.16
CA MET A 725 -13.53 -0.23 -20.93
C MET A 725 -12.48 -0.86 -21.84
N ARG A 726 -11.60 -0.04 -22.37
CA ARG A 726 -10.41 -0.48 -23.10
C ARG A 726 -9.17 0.25 -22.60
N LYS A 727 -8.11 -0.52 -22.40
CA LYS A 727 -6.80 -0.06 -21.95
C LYS A 727 -5.74 -0.35 -22.98
N TRP A 728 -4.83 0.62 -23.22
CA TRP A 728 -3.66 0.48 -24.09
C TRP A 728 -2.42 0.85 -23.29
N MET A 729 -1.53 -0.09 -23.13
CA MET A 729 -0.25 0.09 -22.46
C MET A 729 0.76 0.71 -23.42
N THR A 730 1.52 1.69 -22.92
CA THR A 730 2.61 2.36 -23.63
C THR A 730 3.87 2.32 -22.77
N ASP A 731 5.01 2.03 -23.37
CA ASP A 731 6.35 2.06 -22.73
C ASP A 731 6.44 1.18 -21.47
N ASN A 732 6.09 -0.11 -21.64
CA ASN A 732 6.09 -1.06 -20.54
C ASN A 732 7.52 -1.37 -20.06
N ARG A 733 7.70 -1.49 -18.73
CA ARG A 733 8.97 -1.86 -18.10
C ARG A 733 9.32 -3.31 -18.40
N GLN A 734 10.57 -3.55 -18.80
CA GLN A 734 11.11 -4.89 -19.00
C GLN A 734 12.61 -4.92 -18.75
N TRP A 735 13.12 -6.06 -18.33
CA TRP A 735 14.53 -6.35 -18.33
C TRP A 735 14.99 -6.83 -19.69
N LYS A 736 16.19 -6.41 -20.08
CA LYS A 736 16.86 -6.89 -21.29
C LYS A 736 18.30 -7.26 -20.93
N ASP A 737 18.65 -8.50 -21.20
CA ASP A 737 20.03 -8.95 -21.19
C ASP A 737 20.73 -8.46 -22.46
N ILE A 738 21.86 -7.80 -22.30
CA ILE A 738 22.69 -7.25 -23.37
C ILE A 738 24.10 -7.83 -23.39
N SER A 739 24.40 -8.82 -22.52
CA SER A 739 25.68 -9.53 -22.43
C SER A 739 25.88 -10.48 -23.62
#